data_8e96c8a5a556b86e1f4c32f045a02b4c
#
_entry.id   8e96c8a5a556b86e1f4c32f045a02b4c
#
_cell.length_a   1.000
_cell.length_b   1.000
_cell.length_c   1.000
_cell.angle_alpha   90.00
_cell.angle_beta   90.00
_cell.angle_gamma   90.00
#
_symmetry.space_group_name_H-M   'P 1'
#
loop_
_entity.id
_entity.type
_entity.pdbx_description
1 polymer ?
#
loop_
_entity_poly.entity_id
_entity_poly.type
_entity_poly.pdbx_seq_one_letter_code
_entity_poly.pdbx_strand_id
1 'polypeptide(L)'
;MSKFHETIEVKGARVHNLKNIDVSIPREQLVVITGLSGSGKSSLAFDTIYAEGQRRYIETFSAYARQFLGGLERPDVDKIDGLSPVIAIEQKTTSKSPRSTVGTITEIYDFLRLLYARASDAYSYNTGEKMVSYSDEQIKELIKESYKDKRINVLSPIIRSRKGHYRELFEQIAKQGFVKVRTDGEVRDLVKGMKLDRYKTHDIEIVIDRLKIDGTADNDKRLSETINTAMYHGDDVLMVLDHDSEEVRYFSRNLMCPSSGISYPNPEPNNFSFNSPKGACQTCNGIGTLYQVNENKIVPDDKISINAGALAPHGPQKNSWIFKQFETIAQRFDFTLNDPFNKIPAEAKQMIMYGGNDKFSVESKSLGVTRDYKIEFEGVANFIESQYKNAETTSLKRWAKDYMDKVSCPTCEGSRLRKESLYFKVNGLNIAELAHKDIIDFAAWFDDLENHLSDIQFKIAEEIIKEIKARSKFLLDVGLDYLSLNRSSKSLSGGEAQRIRLATQIGSQLVGVLYILDEPSIGLHQRDNEKLINSLVALRDIGNSVIVVEHDKDMIERADYVIDIGPKAGKYGGEIISIGSPAELLTHDTLTADYLNGKKEIPVPNKRRKGNGKTIELKGCTGNNLKNVSVVLPLGKMIGVTGVSGSGKSTLINETLYPIMNAHYFNGVKVPMPYKSIKGLEHIDKVIDINQSPIGRTPRSNPATYTGTFSEIRSLFAKIPEAMIRGYKPGRFSFNVKGGRCETCQGGGLRVIEMNFLPDVYVECETCQGKRFNRETLEIRYKGKSISDVLDMTMNEAVNFFEHIPKIHKKLKTIVDVGLGYITLGQQSTTLSGGEAQRIKLATELSKRDTGNTFYILDEPTTGLHFEDIRVLMLVLNKLVDKGNTVLIIEHNLDVIKMADHIIDIGYEGGQGGGKIVAKGTPEEIIKDKKSYTAKFLKKELN
;
A
#
# COMPACT_ATOMS: atom_id res chain seq x y z
N MET A 1 32.50 7.66 36.31
CA MET A 1 31.61 8.43 35.41
C MET A 1 32.27 8.38 34.05
N SER A 2 31.69 7.65 33.09
CA SER A 2 32.12 7.66 31.69
C SER A 2 31.88 9.08 31.16
N LYS A 3 32.91 9.71 30.55
CA LYS A 3 32.73 10.95 29.81
C LYS A 3 31.64 10.73 28.77
N PHE A 4 30.47 11.34 28.95
CA PHE A 4 29.48 11.43 27.87
C PHE A 4 30.17 12.15 26.70
N HIS A 5 30.29 11.47 25.55
CA HIS A 5 30.79 12.10 24.34
C HIS A 5 29.74 13.13 23.88
N GLU A 6 30.13 14.38 23.73
CA GLU A 6 29.28 15.47 23.19
C GLU A 6 29.07 15.31 21.67
N THR A 7 29.89 14.48 21.02
CA THR A 7 29.92 14.25 19.59
C THR A 7 29.94 12.77 19.23
N ILE A 8 29.46 12.43 18.05
CA ILE A 8 29.68 11.17 17.37
C ILE A 8 30.90 11.34 16.46
N GLU A 9 32.00 10.65 16.79
CA GLU A 9 33.26 10.71 16.04
C GLU A 9 33.32 9.56 15.04
N VAL A 10 33.31 9.87 13.75
CA VAL A 10 33.54 8.91 12.66
C VAL A 10 34.94 9.15 12.11
N LYS A 11 35.77 8.11 12.09
CA LYS A 11 37.14 8.17 11.58
C LYS A 11 37.38 7.15 10.50
N GLY A 12 37.93 7.59 9.39
CA GLY A 12 38.35 6.74 8.28
C GLY A 12 37.23 6.02 7.56
N ALA A 13 36.09 6.67 7.30
CA ALA A 13 34.98 6.06 6.57
C ALA A 13 35.26 5.94 5.08
N ARG A 14 35.18 4.70 4.54
CA ARG A 14 35.52 4.34 3.16
C ARG A 14 34.42 3.56 2.45
N VAL A 15 33.24 3.52 3.03
CA VAL A 15 32.09 2.77 2.46
C VAL A 15 31.69 3.37 1.12
N HIS A 16 31.55 2.53 0.10
CA HIS A 16 31.20 2.90 -1.28
C HIS A 16 32.14 3.96 -1.89
N ASN A 17 31.67 5.20 -2.07
CA ASN A 17 32.44 6.28 -2.66
C ASN A 17 33.10 7.24 -1.65
N LEU A 18 32.95 6.99 -0.35
CA LEU A 18 33.58 7.81 0.69
C LEU A 18 35.12 7.69 0.63
N LYS A 19 35.81 8.82 0.73
CA LYS A 19 37.26 8.93 0.54
C LYS A 19 38.01 9.06 1.87
N ASN A 20 37.88 8.02 2.73
CA ASN A 20 38.56 7.99 4.02
C ASN A 20 38.27 9.25 4.85
N ILE A 21 36.98 9.56 5.02
CA ILE A 21 36.56 10.80 5.66
C ILE A 21 36.54 10.67 7.19
N ASP A 22 36.89 11.75 7.86
CA ASP A 22 36.74 11.97 9.29
C ASP A 22 35.67 13.04 9.54
N VAL A 23 34.74 12.79 10.46
CA VAL A 23 33.69 13.75 10.82
C VAL A 23 33.27 13.65 12.26
N SER A 24 33.13 14.80 12.91
CA SER A 24 32.53 14.95 14.25
C SER A 24 31.10 15.47 14.10
N ILE A 25 30.12 14.72 14.59
CA ILE A 25 28.70 15.06 14.51
C ILE A 25 28.21 15.40 15.92
N PRO A 26 27.69 16.60 16.18
CA PRO A 26 27.20 16.97 17.50
C PRO A 26 25.96 16.14 17.87
N ARG A 27 25.88 15.77 19.16
CA ARG A 27 24.71 15.05 19.70
C ARG A 27 23.65 16.02 20.16
N GLU A 28 22.41 15.53 20.32
CA GLU A 28 21.25 16.31 20.77
C GLU A 28 20.99 17.54 19.87
N GLN A 29 21.32 17.42 18.59
CA GLN A 29 21.10 18.43 17.58
C GLN A 29 20.39 17.86 16.36
N LEU A 30 19.75 18.74 15.58
CA LEU A 30 19.23 18.45 14.26
C LEU A 30 20.35 18.67 13.23
N VAL A 31 20.92 17.58 12.75
CA VAL A 31 22.02 17.58 11.80
C VAL A 31 21.50 17.25 10.40
N VAL A 32 21.78 18.10 9.42
CA VAL A 32 21.42 17.85 8.01
C VAL A 32 22.64 17.45 7.21
N ILE A 33 22.59 16.29 6.53
CA ILE A 33 23.61 15.87 5.57
C ILE A 33 23.09 16.18 4.17
N THR A 34 23.77 17.09 3.45
CA THR A 34 23.37 17.56 2.12
C THR A 34 24.48 17.34 1.10
N GLY A 35 24.26 17.72 -0.17
CA GLY A 35 25.19 17.58 -1.30
C GLY A 35 24.53 16.96 -2.53
N LEU A 36 25.25 16.89 -3.66
CA LEU A 36 24.73 16.35 -4.93
C LEU A 36 24.20 14.92 -4.80
N SER A 37 23.24 14.54 -5.66
CA SER A 37 22.79 13.15 -5.77
C SER A 37 23.97 12.24 -6.09
N GLY A 38 24.15 11.14 -5.31
CA GLY A 38 25.30 10.23 -5.45
C GLY A 38 26.63 10.77 -4.91
N SER A 39 26.64 11.83 -4.09
CA SER A 39 27.87 12.34 -3.46
C SER A 39 28.38 11.48 -2.29
N GLY A 40 27.55 10.60 -1.70
CA GLY A 40 27.95 9.74 -0.57
C GLY A 40 27.16 10.00 0.73
N LYS A 41 26.12 10.83 0.70
CA LYS A 41 25.28 11.14 1.88
C LYS A 41 24.72 9.92 2.56
N SER A 42 24.01 9.07 1.80
CA SER A 42 23.41 7.84 2.32
C SER A 42 24.48 6.84 2.75
N SER A 43 25.64 6.83 2.07
CA SER A 43 26.80 6.00 2.47
C SER A 43 27.32 6.37 3.84
N LEU A 44 27.37 7.67 4.20
CA LEU A 44 27.75 8.09 5.54
C LEU A 44 26.64 7.81 6.56
N ALA A 45 25.40 8.23 6.29
CA ALA A 45 24.31 8.17 7.25
C ALA A 45 23.83 6.73 7.51
N PHE A 46 23.56 5.97 6.44
CA PHE A 46 22.96 4.62 6.55
C PHE A 46 23.98 3.51 6.48
N ASP A 47 24.86 3.51 5.48
CA ASP A 47 25.77 2.38 5.26
C ASP A 47 26.99 2.43 6.21
N THR A 48 27.23 3.56 6.90
CA THR A 48 28.30 3.70 7.90
C THR A 48 27.75 3.84 9.31
N ILE A 49 27.07 4.95 9.65
CA ILE A 49 26.65 5.27 11.03
C ILE A 49 25.55 4.32 11.49
N TYR A 50 24.47 4.17 10.71
CA TYR A 50 23.36 3.28 11.06
C TYR A 50 23.81 1.82 11.07
N ALA A 51 24.54 1.38 10.05
CA ALA A 51 25.01 0.00 9.95
C ALA A 51 25.88 -0.40 11.17
N GLU A 52 26.79 0.46 11.61
CA GLU A 52 27.61 0.20 12.80
C GLU A 52 26.77 0.22 14.10
N GLY A 53 25.83 1.16 14.22
CA GLY A 53 24.92 1.22 15.37
C GLY A 53 24.06 -0.04 15.49
N GLN A 54 23.50 -0.50 14.36
CA GLN A 54 22.73 -1.74 14.31
C GLN A 54 23.59 -2.98 14.62
N ARG A 55 24.81 -3.03 14.07
CA ARG A 55 25.76 -4.11 14.36
C ARG A 55 26.05 -4.21 15.86
N ARG A 56 26.37 -3.09 16.52
CA ARG A 56 26.61 -3.05 17.97
C ARG A 56 25.39 -3.47 18.78
N TYR A 57 24.21 -3.06 18.37
CA TYR A 57 22.97 -3.47 19.03
C TYR A 57 22.76 -4.99 18.94
N ILE A 58 22.96 -5.59 17.76
CA ILE A 58 22.83 -7.03 17.56
C ILE A 58 23.90 -7.81 18.35
N GLU A 59 25.08 -7.25 18.53
CA GLU A 59 26.12 -7.86 19.35
C GLU A 59 25.76 -8.00 20.84
N THR A 60 24.82 -7.21 21.34
CA THR A 60 24.31 -7.33 22.71
C THR A 60 23.41 -8.55 22.92
N PHE A 61 22.92 -9.17 21.83
CA PHE A 61 22.06 -10.34 21.91
C PHE A 61 22.83 -11.61 22.26
N SER A 62 22.11 -12.62 22.78
CA SER A 62 22.69 -13.93 23.06
C SER A 62 23.26 -14.56 21.77
N ALA A 63 24.27 -15.45 21.93
CA ALA A 63 24.86 -16.16 20.78
C ALA A 63 23.83 -16.92 19.96
N TYR A 64 22.79 -17.47 20.61
CA TYR A 64 21.66 -18.13 19.96
C TYR A 64 20.86 -17.17 19.09
N ALA A 65 20.47 -16.01 19.62
CA ALA A 65 19.74 -15.00 18.84
C ALA A 65 20.55 -14.47 17.66
N ARG A 66 21.88 -14.25 17.84
CA ARG A 66 22.79 -13.82 16.77
C ARG A 66 22.90 -14.84 15.62
N GLN A 67 22.81 -16.14 15.92
CA GLN A 67 22.83 -17.18 14.91
C GLN A 67 21.61 -17.10 13.96
N PHE A 68 20.44 -16.68 14.46
CA PHE A 68 19.24 -16.48 13.64
C PHE A 68 19.21 -15.12 12.93
N LEU A 69 19.83 -14.08 13.54
CA LEU A 69 19.84 -12.72 12.99
C LEU A 69 20.92 -12.52 11.91
N GLY A 70 21.86 -13.47 11.78
CA GLY A 70 23.04 -13.34 10.91
C GLY A 70 24.07 -12.36 11.46
N GLY A 71 25.34 -12.56 11.13
CA GLY A 71 26.39 -11.60 11.42
C GLY A 71 26.30 -10.42 10.44
N LEU A 72 26.07 -9.21 10.92
CA LEU A 72 26.23 -8.02 10.10
C LEU A 72 27.72 -7.76 9.87
N GLU A 73 28.10 -7.54 8.62
CA GLU A 73 29.46 -7.12 8.29
C GLU A 73 29.73 -5.72 8.87
N ARG A 74 30.93 -5.54 9.41
CA ARG A 74 31.36 -4.24 9.88
C ARG A 74 31.54 -3.32 8.68
N PRO A 75 30.98 -2.09 8.69
CA PRO A 75 31.23 -1.12 7.62
C PRO A 75 32.74 -0.81 7.55
N ASP A 76 33.22 -0.45 6.36
CA ASP A 76 34.61 -0.06 6.14
C ASP A 76 34.87 1.33 6.75
N VAL A 77 35.17 1.30 8.05
CA VAL A 77 35.46 2.47 8.88
C VAL A 77 36.47 2.09 9.95
N ASP A 78 37.43 2.99 10.24
CA ASP A 78 38.43 2.71 11.24
C ASP A 78 37.83 2.68 12.65
N LYS A 79 37.06 3.71 13.01
CA LYS A 79 36.44 3.84 14.33
C LYS A 79 35.21 4.73 14.29
N ILE A 80 34.18 4.38 15.10
CA ILE A 80 33.05 5.26 15.43
C ILE A 80 32.86 5.27 16.95
N ASP A 81 32.96 6.45 17.57
CA ASP A 81 32.71 6.64 19.01
C ASP A 81 31.47 7.49 19.25
N GLY A 82 30.91 7.43 20.44
CA GLY A 82 29.77 8.26 20.86
C GLY A 82 28.41 7.86 20.29
N LEU A 83 28.26 6.67 19.63
CA LEU A 83 26.98 6.22 19.11
C LEU A 83 25.99 5.90 20.24
N SER A 84 24.81 6.49 20.15
CA SER A 84 23.60 6.08 20.87
C SER A 84 22.90 4.92 20.17
N PRO A 85 21.89 4.27 20.78
CA PRO A 85 20.96 3.38 20.04
C PRO A 85 20.43 4.09 18.81
N VAL A 86 20.45 3.40 17.64
CA VAL A 86 20.13 4.03 16.36
C VAL A 86 18.80 3.51 15.80
N ILE A 87 17.95 4.41 15.36
CA ILE A 87 16.70 4.11 14.67
C ILE A 87 16.73 4.77 13.28
N ALA A 88 16.60 3.95 12.22
CA ALA A 88 16.50 4.46 10.87
C ALA A 88 15.05 4.51 10.37
N ILE A 89 14.69 5.60 9.71
CA ILE A 89 13.39 5.82 9.10
C ILE A 89 13.57 6.01 7.59
N GLU A 90 13.63 4.89 6.86
CA GLU A 90 13.84 4.85 5.42
C GLU A 90 12.50 4.88 4.66
N GLN A 91 12.54 5.26 3.37
CA GLN A 91 11.39 5.25 2.46
C GLN A 91 10.92 3.85 2.03
N LYS A 92 11.86 2.91 1.87
CA LYS A 92 11.64 1.68 1.07
C LYS A 92 10.80 0.59 1.72
N THR A 93 10.41 0.71 2.98
CA THR A 93 9.77 -0.39 3.71
C THR A 93 8.27 -0.18 3.94
N THR A 94 7.46 -0.28 2.89
CA THR A 94 6.02 -0.46 3.07
C THR A 94 5.70 -1.93 3.35
N SER A 95 4.93 -2.19 4.40
CA SER A 95 4.43 -3.54 4.69
C SER A 95 3.64 -4.08 3.50
N LYS A 96 4.03 -5.25 2.99
CA LYS A 96 3.31 -5.92 1.89
C LYS A 96 2.07 -6.67 2.39
N SER A 97 1.79 -6.69 3.69
CA SER A 97 0.64 -7.38 4.25
C SER A 97 -0.67 -6.69 3.84
N PRO A 98 -1.66 -7.42 3.30
CA PRO A 98 -2.96 -6.85 2.96
C PRO A 98 -3.79 -6.46 4.19
N ARG A 99 -3.40 -6.91 5.38
CA ARG A 99 -4.09 -6.65 6.65
C ARG A 99 -3.50 -5.47 7.41
N SER A 100 -2.33 -4.97 7.01
CA SER A 100 -1.70 -3.81 7.65
C SER A 100 -2.42 -2.52 7.23
N THR A 101 -2.80 -1.71 8.22
CA THR A 101 -3.48 -0.42 8.04
C THR A 101 -2.76 0.68 8.82
N VAL A 102 -3.08 1.94 8.56
CA VAL A 102 -2.57 3.07 9.34
C VAL A 102 -2.84 2.83 10.83
N GLY A 103 -4.07 2.46 11.21
CA GLY A 103 -4.42 2.22 12.62
C GLY A 103 -3.63 1.11 13.29
N THR A 104 -3.25 0.04 12.55
CA THR A 104 -2.44 -1.05 13.13
C THR A 104 -0.95 -0.72 13.21
N ILE A 105 -0.43 0.14 12.31
CA ILE A 105 0.98 0.58 12.35
C ILE A 105 1.19 1.57 13.49
N THR A 106 0.21 2.44 13.73
CA THR A 106 0.24 3.47 14.79
C THR A 106 -0.21 2.96 16.15
N GLU A 107 -0.61 1.69 16.24
CA GLU A 107 -1.17 1.04 17.42
C GLU A 107 -2.51 1.66 17.91
N ILE A 108 -2.99 2.73 17.29
CA ILE A 108 -4.27 3.38 17.65
C ILE A 108 -5.42 2.37 17.58
N TYR A 109 -5.42 1.46 16.61
CA TYR A 109 -6.47 0.45 16.46
C TYR A 109 -6.48 -0.54 17.63
N ASP A 110 -5.35 -0.80 18.28
CA ASP A 110 -5.26 -1.68 19.44
C ASP A 110 -5.91 -1.04 20.67
N PHE A 111 -5.72 0.26 20.86
CA PHE A 111 -6.43 1.02 21.89
C PHE A 111 -7.93 1.14 21.58
N LEU A 112 -8.31 1.33 20.32
CA LEU A 112 -9.73 1.31 19.92
C LEU A 112 -10.41 -0.02 20.26
N ARG A 113 -9.77 -1.15 19.96
CA ARG A 113 -10.31 -2.47 20.33
C ARG A 113 -10.55 -2.61 21.82
N LEU A 114 -9.62 -2.08 22.62
CA LEU A 114 -9.74 -2.08 24.07
C LEU A 114 -10.88 -1.16 24.54
N LEU A 115 -11.00 0.04 23.98
CA LEU A 115 -12.09 0.97 24.26
C LEU A 115 -13.46 0.35 23.99
N TYR A 116 -13.62 -0.24 22.79
CA TYR A 116 -14.89 -0.88 22.42
C TYR A 116 -15.21 -2.12 23.24
N ALA A 117 -14.21 -2.88 23.68
CA ALA A 117 -14.42 -4.03 24.57
C ALA A 117 -14.83 -3.64 25.99
N ARG A 118 -14.48 -2.43 26.46
CA ARG A 118 -14.65 -2.03 27.86
C ARG A 118 -15.74 -0.98 28.09
N ALA A 119 -15.95 -0.08 27.13
CA ALA A 119 -16.80 1.10 27.30
C ALA A 119 -17.93 1.24 26.25
N SER A 120 -18.11 0.28 25.34
CA SER A 120 -19.17 0.35 24.33
C SER A 120 -20.51 -0.15 24.85
N ASP A 121 -21.58 0.40 24.31
CA ASP A 121 -22.93 -0.14 24.42
C ASP A 121 -23.20 -1.13 23.29
N ALA A 122 -23.78 -2.27 23.60
CA ALA A 122 -24.16 -3.31 22.63
C ALA A 122 -25.62 -3.13 22.15
N TYR A 123 -25.83 -3.33 20.85
CA TYR A 123 -27.14 -3.27 20.21
C TYR A 123 -27.45 -4.54 19.44
N SER A 124 -28.69 -4.91 19.36
CA SER A 124 -29.16 -6.06 18.57
C SER A 124 -29.06 -5.74 17.06
N TYR A 125 -28.44 -6.63 16.27
CA TYR A 125 -28.41 -6.48 14.82
C TYR A 125 -29.75 -6.71 14.11
N ASN A 126 -30.75 -7.27 14.80
CA ASN A 126 -32.09 -7.52 14.25
C ASN A 126 -33.07 -6.41 14.60
N THR A 127 -33.10 -5.96 15.86
CA THR A 127 -34.11 -5.03 16.36
C THR A 127 -33.56 -3.61 16.52
N GLY A 128 -32.22 -3.45 16.61
CA GLY A 128 -31.59 -2.17 16.95
C GLY A 128 -31.70 -1.76 18.41
N GLU A 129 -32.33 -2.60 19.27
CA GLU A 129 -32.47 -2.34 20.68
C GLU A 129 -31.14 -2.47 21.43
N LYS A 130 -30.97 -1.69 22.49
CA LYS A 130 -29.83 -1.81 23.40
C LYS A 130 -29.89 -3.14 24.14
N MET A 131 -28.78 -3.86 24.10
CA MET A 131 -28.66 -5.12 24.81
C MET A 131 -28.39 -4.89 26.29
N VAL A 132 -28.90 -5.80 27.10
CA VAL A 132 -28.76 -5.76 28.55
C VAL A 132 -28.23 -7.10 29.08
N SER A 133 -27.47 -7.04 30.16
CA SER A 133 -27.10 -8.19 30.97
C SER A 133 -27.63 -7.97 32.37
N TYR A 134 -28.08 -9.02 33.01
CA TYR A 134 -28.66 -8.94 34.33
C TYR A 134 -27.93 -9.85 35.31
N SER A 135 -27.78 -9.41 36.57
CA SER A 135 -27.40 -10.31 37.66
C SER A 135 -28.61 -11.19 38.05
N ASP A 136 -28.36 -12.30 38.75
CA ASP A 136 -29.41 -13.21 39.18
C ASP A 136 -30.44 -12.51 40.08
N GLU A 137 -29.98 -11.59 40.93
CA GLU A 137 -30.84 -10.76 41.78
C GLU A 137 -31.72 -9.83 40.93
N GLN A 138 -31.14 -9.18 39.92
CA GLN A 138 -31.92 -8.33 39.03
C GLN A 138 -32.94 -9.13 38.22
N ILE A 139 -32.57 -10.33 37.71
CA ILE A 139 -33.48 -11.20 37.00
C ILE A 139 -34.66 -11.62 37.92
N LYS A 140 -34.35 -11.99 39.16
CA LYS A 140 -35.36 -12.36 40.16
C LYS A 140 -36.35 -11.22 40.41
N GLU A 141 -35.84 -9.99 40.66
CA GLU A 141 -36.69 -8.83 40.93
C GLU A 141 -37.53 -8.46 39.69
N LEU A 142 -36.96 -8.49 38.48
CA LEU A 142 -37.69 -8.24 37.24
C LEU A 142 -38.78 -9.26 36.96
N ILE A 143 -38.53 -10.53 37.26
CA ILE A 143 -39.56 -11.59 37.14
C ILE A 143 -40.67 -11.34 38.17
N LYS A 144 -40.33 -11.01 39.42
CA LYS A 144 -41.31 -10.70 40.48
C LYS A 144 -42.19 -9.52 40.11
N GLU A 145 -41.61 -8.46 39.59
CA GLU A 145 -42.32 -7.23 39.19
C GLU A 145 -43.22 -7.46 37.97
N SER A 146 -42.70 -8.10 36.92
CA SER A 146 -43.38 -8.27 35.63
C SER A 146 -44.48 -9.34 35.66
N TYR A 147 -44.35 -10.35 36.50
CA TYR A 147 -45.24 -11.53 36.53
C TYR A 147 -45.95 -11.72 37.88
N LYS A 148 -46.08 -10.65 38.66
CA LYS A 148 -46.80 -10.69 39.94
C LYS A 148 -48.21 -11.35 39.78
N ASP A 149 -48.54 -12.33 40.63
CA ASP A 149 -49.76 -13.12 40.63
C ASP A 149 -50.03 -13.97 39.37
N LYS A 150 -49.07 -14.00 38.42
CA LYS A 150 -49.19 -14.80 37.21
C LYS A 150 -48.53 -16.17 37.32
N ARG A 151 -48.99 -17.11 36.46
CA ARG A 151 -48.35 -18.41 36.27
C ARG A 151 -47.31 -18.31 35.14
N ILE A 152 -46.10 -18.73 35.41
CA ILE A 152 -45.01 -18.73 34.45
C ILE A 152 -44.37 -20.10 34.30
N ASN A 153 -43.86 -20.38 33.12
CA ASN A 153 -42.94 -21.47 32.88
C ASN A 153 -41.52 -20.85 32.71
N VAL A 154 -40.58 -21.33 33.48
CA VAL A 154 -39.17 -20.97 33.31
C VAL A 154 -38.53 -22.05 32.45
N LEU A 155 -37.94 -21.62 31.35
CA LEU A 155 -37.39 -22.48 30.30
C LEU A 155 -35.92 -22.20 30.09
N SER A 156 -35.20 -23.20 29.63
CA SER A 156 -33.78 -23.14 29.29
C SER A 156 -33.61 -23.45 27.82
N PRO A 157 -33.25 -22.46 26.96
CA PRO A 157 -33.06 -22.66 25.53
C PRO A 157 -31.73 -23.40 25.26
N ILE A 158 -31.83 -24.56 24.57
CA ILE A 158 -30.66 -25.40 24.24
C ILE A 158 -30.32 -25.34 22.73
N ILE A 159 -31.37 -25.42 21.91
CA ILE A 159 -31.22 -25.37 20.45
C ILE A 159 -32.00 -24.19 19.92
N ARG A 160 -31.36 -23.36 19.08
CA ARG A 160 -31.97 -22.21 18.41
C ARG A 160 -31.72 -22.30 16.91
N SER A 161 -32.79 -22.38 16.12
CA SER A 161 -32.80 -22.35 14.65
C SER A 161 -31.80 -23.29 13.99
N ARG A 162 -31.71 -24.55 14.47
CA ARG A 162 -30.78 -25.55 13.90
C ARG A 162 -31.51 -26.75 13.34
N LYS A 163 -31.04 -27.29 12.23
CA LYS A 163 -31.56 -28.53 11.64
C LYS A 163 -31.05 -29.75 12.40
N GLY A 164 -31.92 -30.76 12.59
CA GLY A 164 -31.53 -32.00 13.25
C GLY A 164 -32.71 -32.80 13.75
N HIS A 165 -32.56 -34.10 14.00
CA HIS A 165 -33.63 -34.94 14.57
C HIS A 165 -33.64 -35.00 16.09
N TYR A 166 -32.59 -34.60 16.79
CA TYR A 166 -32.40 -34.38 18.21
C TYR A 166 -32.80 -35.54 19.14
N ARG A 167 -32.88 -36.77 18.65
CA ARG A 167 -33.29 -37.94 19.46
C ARG A 167 -32.39 -38.15 20.69
N GLU A 168 -31.07 -38.11 20.49
CA GLU A 168 -30.07 -38.29 21.58
C GLU A 168 -30.13 -37.15 22.60
N LEU A 169 -30.41 -35.94 22.16
CA LEU A 169 -30.60 -34.78 23.04
C LEU A 169 -31.82 -35.00 23.96
N PHE A 170 -32.96 -35.42 23.42
CA PHE A 170 -34.14 -35.67 24.23
C PHE A 170 -33.93 -36.83 25.23
N GLU A 171 -33.19 -37.87 24.87
CA GLU A 171 -32.81 -38.95 25.76
C GLU A 171 -31.89 -38.49 26.90
N GLN A 172 -30.97 -37.54 26.61
CA GLN A 172 -30.08 -36.92 27.61
C GLN A 172 -30.88 -36.03 28.58
N ILE A 173 -31.78 -35.19 28.08
CA ILE A 173 -32.63 -34.31 28.90
C ILE A 173 -33.52 -35.17 29.84
N ALA A 174 -34.12 -36.25 29.32
CA ALA A 174 -34.90 -37.16 30.13
C ALA A 174 -34.06 -37.86 31.23
N LYS A 175 -32.80 -38.25 30.96
CA LYS A 175 -31.89 -38.82 31.97
C LYS A 175 -31.53 -37.83 33.07
N GLN A 176 -31.55 -36.52 32.79
CA GLN A 176 -31.32 -35.46 33.77
C GLN A 176 -32.53 -35.17 34.64
N GLY A 177 -33.64 -35.88 34.41
CA GLY A 177 -34.85 -35.78 35.25
C GLY A 177 -35.90 -34.78 34.75
N PHE A 178 -35.71 -34.15 33.63
CA PHE A 178 -36.71 -33.25 33.05
C PHE A 178 -37.81 -34.05 32.32
N VAL A 179 -39.06 -33.61 32.46
CA VAL A 179 -40.21 -34.31 31.92
C VAL A 179 -40.86 -33.61 30.73
N LYS A 180 -40.56 -32.34 30.53
CA LYS A 180 -41.18 -31.52 29.48
C LYS A 180 -40.15 -30.69 28.74
N VAL A 181 -40.37 -30.49 27.43
CA VAL A 181 -39.66 -29.59 26.57
C VAL A 181 -40.65 -28.73 25.79
N ARG A 182 -40.23 -27.54 25.40
CA ARG A 182 -40.93 -26.75 24.41
C ARG A 182 -40.16 -26.90 23.08
N THR A 183 -40.88 -27.30 22.02
CA THR A 183 -40.31 -27.50 20.68
C THR A 183 -41.11 -26.70 19.68
N ASP A 184 -40.43 -25.82 18.93
CA ASP A 184 -41.05 -24.98 17.89
C ASP A 184 -42.28 -24.19 18.39
N GLY A 185 -42.24 -23.73 19.64
CA GLY A 185 -43.31 -22.96 20.27
C GLY A 185 -44.31 -23.80 21.10
N GLU A 186 -44.33 -25.12 21.00
CA GLU A 186 -45.28 -25.97 21.72
C GLU A 186 -44.61 -26.74 22.87
N VAL A 187 -45.23 -26.69 24.07
CA VAL A 187 -44.81 -27.47 25.24
C VAL A 187 -45.31 -28.91 25.11
N ARG A 188 -44.42 -29.89 25.11
CA ARG A 188 -44.68 -31.32 24.94
C ARG A 188 -44.02 -32.13 26.05
N ASP A 189 -44.63 -33.29 26.35
CA ASP A 189 -44.03 -34.26 27.27
C ASP A 189 -42.89 -35.01 26.57
N LEU A 190 -41.78 -35.22 27.30
CA LEU A 190 -40.67 -36.03 26.80
C LEU A 190 -41.08 -37.52 26.82
N VAL A 191 -41.22 -38.11 25.63
CA VAL A 191 -41.51 -39.53 25.44
C VAL A 191 -40.29 -40.28 24.89
N LYS A 192 -40.15 -41.55 25.28
CA LYS A 192 -39.04 -42.38 24.81
C LYS A 192 -39.06 -42.51 23.29
N GLY A 193 -37.90 -42.17 22.67
CA GLY A 193 -37.76 -42.20 21.20
C GLY A 193 -38.26 -40.95 20.47
N MET A 194 -38.58 -39.86 21.19
CA MET A 194 -38.94 -38.57 20.60
C MET A 194 -37.90 -38.09 19.59
N LYS A 195 -38.33 -37.62 18.41
CA LYS A 195 -37.48 -37.07 17.34
C LYS A 195 -38.23 -36.00 16.59
N LEU A 196 -37.50 -35.05 16.02
CA LEU A 196 -37.99 -33.99 15.14
C LEU A 196 -37.61 -34.24 13.68
N ASP A 197 -38.16 -33.44 12.77
CA ASP A 197 -37.87 -33.53 11.34
C ASP A 197 -36.40 -33.05 11.05
N ARG A 198 -35.57 -33.94 10.52
CA ARG A 198 -34.13 -33.70 10.25
C ARG A 198 -33.88 -32.53 9.33
N TYR A 199 -34.79 -32.19 8.44
CA TYR A 199 -34.60 -31.19 7.38
C TYR A 199 -35.16 -29.82 7.72
N LYS A 200 -35.93 -29.70 8.80
CA LYS A 200 -36.46 -28.44 9.32
C LYS A 200 -35.56 -27.84 10.38
N THR A 201 -35.61 -26.54 10.52
CA THR A 201 -34.97 -25.80 11.64
C THR A 201 -35.89 -25.91 12.85
N HIS A 202 -35.31 -26.14 14.03
CA HIS A 202 -36.03 -26.32 15.28
C HIS A 202 -35.46 -25.42 16.36
N ASP A 203 -36.37 -24.99 17.27
CA ASP A 203 -36.03 -24.35 18.54
C ASP A 203 -36.44 -25.34 19.66
N ILE A 204 -35.51 -25.58 20.60
CA ILE A 204 -35.78 -26.55 21.70
C ILE A 204 -35.38 -25.91 23.02
N GLU A 205 -36.33 -25.80 23.93
CA GLU A 205 -36.15 -25.33 25.31
C GLU A 205 -36.55 -26.41 26.33
N ILE A 206 -35.77 -26.57 27.41
CA ILE A 206 -36.17 -27.42 28.56
C ILE A 206 -37.10 -26.61 29.44
N VAL A 207 -38.24 -27.23 29.87
CA VAL A 207 -39.08 -26.64 30.89
C VAL A 207 -38.48 -27.01 32.26
N ILE A 208 -37.86 -26.02 32.92
CA ILE A 208 -37.18 -26.21 34.20
C ILE A 208 -38.17 -26.27 35.35
N ASP A 209 -39.08 -25.29 35.41
CA ASP A 209 -40.09 -25.24 36.46
C ASP A 209 -41.34 -24.46 35.99
N ARG A 210 -42.44 -24.69 36.70
CA ARG A 210 -43.72 -23.98 36.56
C ARG A 210 -44.11 -23.36 37.89
N LEU A 211 -44.12 -22.05 37.94
CA LEU A 211 -44.29 -21.28 39.16
C LEU A 211 -45.47 -20.33 39.06
N LYS A 212 -46.09 -20.07 40.16
CA LYS A 212 -46.99 -18.92 40.35
C LYS A 212 -46.20 -17.91 41.19
N ILE A 213 -46.06 -16.69 40.73
CA ILE A 213 -45.31 -15.64 41.44
C ILE A 213 -46.26 -15.00 42.47
N ASP A 214 -46.26 -15.51 43.70
CA ASP A 214 -47.11 -15.03 44.78
C ASP A 214 -46.43 -14.18 45.84
N GLY A 215 -45.09 -13.95 45.72
CA GLY A 215 -44.29 -13.11 46.60
C GLY A 215 -44.01 -13.68 47.99
N THR A 216 -44.27 -14.96 48.23
CA THR A 216 -43.97 -15.64 49.54
C THR A 216 -42.47 -15.97 49.63
N ALA A 217 -41.90 -16.06 50.84
CA ALA A 217 -40.50 -16.38 51.04
C ALA A 217 -40.07 -17.73 50.43
N ASP A 218 -40.97 -18.73 50.51
CA ASP A 218 -40.73 -20.06 49.92
C ASP A 218 -40.72 -20.00 48.40
N ASN A 219 -41.60 -19.20 47.80
CA ASN A 219 -41.64 -18.95 46.36
C ASN A 219 -40.39 -18.23 45.87
N ASP A 220 -39.90 -17.24 46.64
CA ASP A 220 -38.67 -16.48 46.34
C ASP A 220 -37.43 -17.39 46.37
N LYS A 221 -37.33 -18.33 47.27
CA LYS A 221 -36.26 -19.31 47.33
C LYS A 221 -36.32 -20.26 46.13
N ARG A 222 -37.51 -20.83 45.85
CA ARG A 222 -37.74 -21.70 44.70
C ARG A 222 -37.44 -21.01 43.38
N LEU A 223 -37.86 -19.73 43.23
CA LEU A 223 -37.53 -18.93 42.03
C LEU A 223 -36.01 -18.77 41.84
N SER A 224 -35.26 -18.52 42.93
CA SER A 224 -33.80 -18.40 42.86
C SER A 224 -33.13 -19.72 42.42
N GLU A 225 -33.55 -20.85 42.96
CA GLU A 225 -33.07 -22.19 42.59
C GLU A 225 -33.44 -22.53 41.14
N THR A 226 -34.63 -22.15 40.69
CA THR A 226 -35.12 -22.34 39.32
C THR A 226 -34.29 -21.49 38.34
N ILE A 227 -33.99 -20.20 38.65
CA ILE A 227 -33.14 -19.32 37.84
C ILE A 227 -31.75 -19.92 37.67
N ASN A 228 -31.13 -20.37 38.79
CA ASN A 228 -29.80 -20.97 38.73
C ASN A 228 -29.76 -22.23 37.86
N THR A 229 -30.77 -23.09 38.00
CA THR A 229 -30.92 -24.32 37.19
C THR A 229 -31.10 -23.97 35.70
N ALA A 230 -31.97 -22.99 35.41
CA ALA A 230 -32.22 -22.55 34.03
C ALA A 230 -30.99 -21.95 33.37
N MET A 231 -30.26 -21.11 34.11
CA MET A 231 -29.00 -20.50 33.62
C MET A 231 -27.93 -21.57 33.36
N TYR A 232 -27.80 -22.56 34.22
CA TYR A 232 -26.83 -23.65 34.05
C TYR A 232 -27.09 -24.45 32.76
N HIS A 233 -28.35 -24.84 32.49
CA HIS A 233 -28.69 -25.60 31.29
C HIS A 233 -28.79 -24.76 30.01
N GLY A 234 -29.10 -23.48 30.12
CA GLY A 234 -29.27 -22.55 28.99
C GLY A 234 -28.03 -21.75 28.62
N ASP A 235 -26.84 -22.10 29.11
CA ASP A 235 -25.59 -21.38 28.86
C ASP A 235 -25.71 -19.88 29.18
N ASP A 236 -26.07 -19.60 30.47
CA ASP A 236 -26.35 -18.29 31.03
C ASP A 236 -27.55 -17.53 30.40
N VAL A 237 -28.48 -18.25 29.79
CA VAL A 237 -29.72 -17.71 29.24
C VAL A 237 -30.92 -18.48 29.81
N LEU A 238 -31.93 -17.78 30.30
CA LEU A 238 -33.24 -18.33 30.61
C LEU A 238 -34.34 -17.61 29.82
N MET A 239 -35.45 -18.31 29.66
CA MET A 239 -36.64 -17.79 29.00
C MET A 239 -37.83 -17.96 29.94
N VAL A 240 -38.63 -16.92 30.12
CA VAL A 240 -39.88 -16.95 30.86
C VAL A 240 -41.03 -16.90 29.87
N LEU A 241 -41.93 -17.88 29.99
CA LEU A 241 -43.17 -17.95 29.21
C LEU A 241 -44.34 -17.71 30.15
N ASP A 242 -45.11 -16.65 29.93
CA ASP A 242 -46.36 -16.38 30.61
C ASP A 242 -47.38 -17.45 30.17
N HIS A 243 -47.99 -18.15 31.15
CA HIS A 243 -48.87 -19.28 30.85
C HIS A 243 -50.20 -18.85 30.20
N ASP A 244 -50.66 -17.65 30.50
CA ASP A 244 -51.98 -17.16 30.09
C ASP A 244 -51.92 -16.35 28.78
N SER A 245 -50.85 -15.54 28.57
CA SER A 245 -50.66 -14.74 27.35
C SER A 245 -49.78 -15.39 26.29
N GLU A 246 -49.11 -16.49 26.63
CA GLU A 246 -48.07 -17.13 25.78
C GLU A 246 -46.92 -16.21 25.38
N GLU A 247 -46.79 -15.04 26.00
CA GLU A 247 -45.70 -14.13 25.75
C GLU A 247 -44.37 -14.65 26.30
N VAL A 248 -43.32 -14.47 25.53
CA VAL A 248 -41.98 -14.94 25.87
C VAL A 248 -41.08 -13.74 26.15
N ARG A 249 -40.33 -13.80 27.27
CA ARG A 249 -39.28 -12.86 27.60
C ARG A 249 -38.01 -13.58 27.99
N TYR A 250 -36.88 -13.10 27.43
CA TYR A 250 -35.57 -13.67 27.71
C TYR A 250 -34.83 -12.87 28.77
N PHE A 251 -34.03 -13.57 29.59
CA PHE A 251 -33.12 -13.02 30.57
C PHE A 251 -31.75 -13.71 30.43
N SER A 252 -30.66 -12.98 30.59
CA SER A 252 -29.32 -13.53 30.45
C SER A 252 -28.31 -12.80 31.35
N ARG A 253 -27.32 -13.55 31.81
CA ARG A 253 -26.10 -12.99 32.41
C ARG A 253 -25.19 -12.39 31.34
N ASN A 254 -25.30 -12.82 30.07
CA ASN A 254 -24.62 -12.26 28.91
C ASN A 254 -25.44 -11.12 28.28
N LEU A 255 -24.79 -10.31 27.44
CA LEU A 255 -25.49 -9.29 26.68
C LEU A 255 -26.54 -9.91 25.75
N MET A 256 -27.79 -9.51 25.93
CA MET A 256 -28.91 -10.04 25.17
C MET A 256 -29.95 -8.97 24.84
N CYS A 257 -30.60 -9.15 23.70
CA CYS A 257 -31.74 -8.37 23.29
C CYS A 257 -33.01 -8.90 24.03
N PRO A 258 -33.69 -8.07 24.81
CA PRO A 258 -34.83 -8.50 25.60
C PRO A 258 -35.99 -9.04 24.77
N SER A 259 -36.22 -8.47 23.57
CA SER A 259 -37.35 -8.83 22.70
C SER A 259 -37.05 -10.04 21.80
N SER A 260 -35.84 -10.15 21.24
CA SER A 260 -35.52 -11.20 20.27
C SER A 260 -34.76 -12.40 20.88
N GLY A 261 -34.23 -12.27 22.10
CA GLY A 261 -33.40 -13.28 22.75
C GLY A 261 -32.06 -13.54 22.09
N ILE A 262 -31.62 -12.71 21.11
CA ILE A 262 -30.27 -12.77 20.53
C ILE A 262 -29.29 -12.36 21.60
N SER A 263 -28.27 -13.19 21.86
CA SER A 263 -27.22 -12.91 22.84
C SER A 263 -25.86 -12.77 22.16
N TYR A 264 -25.05 -11.88 22.71
CA TYR A 264 -23.65 -11.75 22.35
C TYR A 264 -22.76 -12.19 23.53
N PRO A 265 -21.64 -12.87 23.26
CA PRO A 265 -20.64 -13.10 24.29
C PRO A 265 -20.14 -11.77 24.84
N ASN A 266 -19.63 -11.76 26.06
CA ASN A 266 -18.99 -10.58 26.63
C ASN A 266 -17.88 -10.08 25.69
N PRO A 267 -17.84 -8.77 25.38
CA PRO A 267 -16.95 -8.24 24.37
C PRO A 267 -15.50 -8.32 24.85
N GLU A 268 -14.67 -9.00 24.05
CA GLU A 268 -13.21 -9.05 24.20
C GLU A 268 -12.54 -8.21 23.12
N PRO A 269 -11.32 -7.66 23.32
CA PRO A 269 -10.59 -6.92 22.28
C PRO A 269 -10.44 -7.69 20.96
N ASN A 270 -10.37 -9.02 21.01
CA ASN A 270 -10.27 -9.89 19.83
C ASN A 270 -11.55 -9.93 18.98
N ASN A 271 -12.71 -9.60 19.54
CA ASN A 271 -13.98 -9.51 18.79
C ASN A 271 -13.99 -8.30 17.83
N PHE A 272 -13.16 -7.29 18.11
CA PHE A 272 -13.00 -6.08 17.30
C PHE A 272 -11.74 -6.10 16.42
N SER A 273 -11.06 -7.25 16.34
CA SER A 273 -9.85 -7.40 15.52
C SER A 273 -10.16 -8.11 14.22
N PHE A 274 -9.91 -7.45 13.10
CA PHE A 274 -9.98 -8.09 11.77
C PHE A 274 -8.80 -9.04 11.49
N ASN A 275 -7.81 -9.12 12.39
CA ASN A 275 -6.71 -10.08 12.36
C ASN A 275 -7.00 -11.34 13.20
N SER A 276 -8.04 -11.30 14.04
CA SER A 276 -8.48 -12.43 14.86
C SER A 276 -9.64 -13.17 14.20
N PRO A 277 -9.67 -14.51 14.22
CA PRO A 277 -10.82 -15.28 13.75
C PRO A 277 -12.14 -14.96 14.48
N LYS A 278 -12.06 -14.45 15.73
CA LYS A 278 -13.24 -14.04 16.52
C LYS A 278 -13.92 -12.80 15.95
N GLY A 279 -13.14 -11.83 15.42
CA GLY A 279 -13.66 -10.54 14.94
C GLY A 279 -13.69 -10.40 13.42
N ALA A 280 -12.88 -11.16 12.69
CA ALA A 280 -12.75 -11.04 11.24
C ALA A 280 -14.02 -11.47 10.49
N CYS A 281 -14.43 -10.71 9.49
CA CYS A 281 -15.46 -11.09 8.54
C CYS A 281 -15.07 -12.42 7.88
N GLN A 282 -15.92 -13.42 7.96
CA GLN A 282 -15.66 -14.77 7.44
C GLN A 282 -15.55 -14.80 5.91
N THR A 283 -16.30 -13.97 5.20
CA THR A 283 -16.31 -13.93 3.73
C THR A 283 -14.98 -13.42 3.16
N CYS A 284 -14.41 -12.35 3.72
CA CYS A 284 -13.16 -11.76 3.25
C CYS A 284 -11.96 -12.06 4.16
N ASN A 285 -12.12 -12.83 5.21
CA ASN A 285 -11.08 -13.15 6.21
C ASN A 285 -10.35 -11.88 6.74
N GLY A 286 -11.12 -10.81 7.01
CA GLY A 286 -10.59 -9.57 7.56
C GLY A 286 -9.86 -8.67 6.55
N ILE A 287 -9.93 -8.96 5.24
CA ILE A 287 -9.26 -8.15 4.21
C ILE A 287 -10.12 -6.94 3.80
N GLY A 288 -11.46 -7.04 3.92
CA GLY A 288 -12.41 -6.00 3.55
C GLY A 288 -12.73 -5.91 2.06
N THR A 289 -12.00 -6.64 1.22
CA THR A 289 -12.18 -6.65 -0.24
C THR A 289 -12.05 -8.07 -0.78
N LEU A 290 -12.71 -8.32 -1.91
CA LEU A 290 -12.64 -9.57 -2.66
C LEU A 290 -12.27 -9.30 -4.10
N TYR A 291 -11.79 -10.34 -4.80
CA TYR A 291 -11.67 -10.32 -6.25
C TYR A 291 -12.91 -10.97 -6.85
N GLN A 292 -13.60 -10.26 -7.71
CA GLN A 292 -14.80 -10.70 -8.43
C GLN A 292 -14.53 -10.64 -9.92
N VAL A 293 -14.98 -11.63 -10.66
CA VAL A 293 -14.84 -11.70 -12.11
C VAL A 293 -15.57 -10.52 -12.75
N ASN A 294 -14.93 -9.88 -13.74
CA ASN A 294 -15.50 -8.80 -14.53
C ASN A 294 -15.75 -9.29 -15.96
N GLU A 295 -17.02 -9.37 -16.35
CA GLU A 295 -17.44 -9.81 -17.68
C GLU A 295 -16.87 -8.95 -18.81
N ASN A 296 -16.77 -7.63 -18.61
CA ASN A 296 -16.18 -6.72 -19.61
C ASN A 296 -14.69 -6.95 -19.84
N LYS A 297 -13.97 -7.55 -18.87
CA LYS A 297 -12.58 -7.97 -19.05
C LYS A 297 -12.47 -9.31 -19.75
N ILE A 298 -13.48 -10.18 -19.60
CA ILE A 298 -13.54 -11.43 -20.34
C ILE A 298 -13.91 -11.16 -21.80
N VAL A 299 -14.88 -10.27 -22.03
CA VAL A 299 -15.33 -9.86 -23.37
C VAL A 299 -15.12 -8.36 -23.54
N PRO A 300 -13.90 -7.90 -23.86
CA PRO A 300 -13.60 -6.47 -24.00
C PRO A 300 -14.28 -5.81 -25.19
N ASP A 301 -14.50 -6.57 -26.27
CA ASP A 301 -15.21 -6.13 -27.47
C ASP A 301 -16.22 -7.21 -27.89
N ASP A 302 -17.50 -6.93 -27.71
CA ASP A 302 -18.60 -7.81 -28.04
C ASP A 302 -18.96 -7.83 -29.55
N LYS A 303 -18.35 -6.93 -30.34
CA LYS A 303 -18.57 -6.84 -31.79
C LYS A 303 -17.72 -7.85 -32.58
N ILE A 304 -16.68 -8.42 -31.96
CA ILE A 304 -15.86 -9.46 -32.57
C ILE A 304 -16.40 -10.84 -32.21
N SER A 305 -16.04 -11.85 -33.01
CA SER A 305 -16.47 -13.23 -32.82
C SER A 305 -15.56 -13.99 -31.82
N ILE A 306 -16.01 -15.13 -31.29
CA ILE A 306 -15.21 -16.01 -30.43
C ILE A 306 -13.95 -16.46 -31.16
N ASN A 307 -14.06 -16.82 -32.47
CA ASN A 307 -12.92 -17.20 -33.30
C ASN A 307 -11.93 -16.04 -33.50
N ALA A 308 -12.40 -14.80 -33.53
CA ALA A 308 -11.55 -13.60 -33.60
C ALA A 308 -10.97 -13.18 -32.25
N GLY A 309 -11.36 -13.86 -31.15
CA GLY A 309 -10.80 -13.61 -29.82
C GLY A 309 -11.71 -12.78 -28.89
N ALA A 310 -13.01 -12.77 -29.08
CA ALA A 310 -13.96 -12.10 -28.18
C ALA A 310 -13.76 -12.49 -26.71
N LEU A 311 -13.44 -13.76 -26.45
CA LEU A 311 -13.11 -14.27 -25.11
C LEU A 311 -11.61 -14.05 -24.84
N ALA A 312 -11.24 -12.92 -24.30
CA ALA A 312 -9.86 -12.52 -24.04
C ALA A 312 -9.01 -13.55 -23.27
N PRO A 313 -9.53 -14.32 -22.27
CA PRO A 313 -8.78 -15.36 -21.57
C PRO A 313 -8.27 -16.48 -22.48
N HIS A 314 -8.94 -16.75 -23.58
CA HIS A 314 -8.62 -17.81 -24.53
C HIS A 314 -7.94 -17.31 -25.81
N GLY A 315 -8.19 -16.04 -26.16
CA GLY A 315 -7.69 -15.40 -27.38
C GLY A 315 -8.34 -15.94 -28.67
N PRO A 316 -7.74 -15.66 -29.84
CA PRO A 316 -8.25 -16.16 -31.13
C PRO A 316 -8.25 -17.69 -31.21
N GLN A 317 -9.08 -18.22 -32.14
CA GLN A 317 -9.25 -19.65 -32.35
C GLN A 317 -7.92 -20.43 -32.39
N LYS A 318 -7.88 -21.50 -31.63
CA LYS A 318 -6.79 -22.49 -31.58
C LYS A 318 -7.36 -23.88 -31.64
N ASN A 319 -6.60 -24.83 -32.18
CA ASN A 319 -6.99 -26.21 -32.11
C ASN A 319 -6.79 -26.75 -30.68
N SER A 320 -7.66 -26.36 -29.77
CA SER A 320 -7.64 -26.72 -28.36
C SER A 320 -8.97 -27.29 -27.91
N TRP A 321 -8.93 -28.08 -26.83
CA TRP A 321 -10.09 -28.73 -26.25
C TRP A 321 -11.22 -27.76 -25.88
N ILE A 322 -10.89 -26.56 -25.43
CA ILE A 322 -11.91 -25.53 -25.05
C ILE A 322 -12.69 -25.05 -26.27
N PHE A 323 -12.05 -24.84 -27.42
CA PHE A 323 -12.76 -24.39 -28.63
C PHE A 323 -13.72 -25.46 -29.16
N LYS A 324 -13.41 -26.78 -29.01
CA LYS A 324 -14.35 -27.87 -29.34
C LYS A 324 -15.59 -27.84 -28.44
N GLN A 325 -15.43 -27.46 -27.18
CA GLN A 325 -16.57 -27.27 -26.28
C GLN A 325 -17.43 -26.07 -26.73
N PHE A 326 -16.81 -24.98 -27.13
CA PHE A 326 -17.55 -23.83 -27.68
C PHE A 326 -18.29 -24.20 -28.99
N GLU A 327 -17.68 -24.99 -29.86
CA GLU A 327 -18.35 -25.53 -31.09
C GLU A 327 -19.59 -26.37 -30.73
N THR A 328 -19.52 -27.22 -29.73
CA THR A 328 -20.66 -28.03 -29.28
C THR A 328 -21.77 -27.17 -28.68
N ILE A 329 -21.42 -26.12 -27.93
CA ILE A 329 -22.39 -25.15 -27.41
C ILE A 329 -23.04 -24.37 -28.58
N ALA A 330 -22.22 -23.96 -29.57
CA ALA A 330 -22.71 -23.23 -30.74
C ALA A 330 -23.73 -24.07 -31.56
N GLN A 331 -23.46 -25.34 -31.76
CA GLN A 331 -24.39 -26.27 -32.40
C GLN A 331 -25.71 -26.43 -31.64
N ARG A 332 -25.65 -26.45 -30.29
CA ARG A 332 -26.85 -26.59 -29.45
C ARG A 332 -27.77 -25.38 -29.49
N PHE A 333 -27.21 -24.18 -29.57
CA PHE A 333 -27.96 -22.92 -29.55
C PHE A 333 -28.08 -22.22 -30.91
N ASP A 334 -27.80 -22.96 -31.98
CA ASP A 334 -27.96 -22.54 -33.40
C ASP A 334 -27.24 -21.19 -33.70
N PHE A 335 -25.96 -21.11 -33.35
CA PHE A 335 -25.08 -19.99 -33.74
C PHE A 335 -23.72 -20.55 -34.19
N THR A 336 -22.88 -19.69 -34.77
CA THR A 336 -21.51 -20.02 -35.17
C THR A 336 -20.46 -19.25 -34.37
N LEU A 337 -19.27 -19.85 -34.14
CA LEU A 337 -18.19 -19.15 -33.46
C LEU A 337 -17.62 -17.95 -34.24
N ASN A 338 -18.08 -17.75 -35.51
CA ASN A 338 -17.76 -16.57 -36.32
C ASN A 338 -18.76 -15.42 -36.15
N ASP A 339 -19.90 -15.66 -35.47
CA ASP A 339 -20.86 -14.61 -35.20
C ASP A 339 -20.30 -13.63 -34.14
N PRO A 340 -20.57 -12.32 -34.27
CA PRO A 340 -20.25 -11.34 -33.24
C PRO A 340 -20.83 -11.75 -31.89
N PHE A 341 -20.06 -11.61 -30.81
CA PHE A 341 -20.45 -12.06 -29.48
C PHE A 341 -21.78 -11.43 -29.03
N ASN A 342 -22.02 -10.17 -29.35
CA ASN A 342 -23.30 -9.47 -29.03
C ASN A 342 -24.51 -10.09 -29.72
N LYS A 343 -24.37 -10.80 -30.83
CA LYS A 343 -25.47 -11.46 -31.57
C LYS A 343 -25.77 -12.88 -31.13
N ILE A 344 -24.88 -13.50 -30.30
CA ILE A 344 -25.11 -14.82 -29.75
C ILE A 344 -26.35 -14.82 -28.84
N PRO A 345 -27.20 -15.87 -28.83
CA PRO A 345 -28.34 -15.98 -27.93
C PRO A 345 -27.99 -15.80 -26.45
N ALA A 346 -28.86 -15.18 -25.68
CA ALA A 346 -28.59 -14.88 -24.26
C ALA A 346 -28.31 -16.13 -23.42
N GLU A 347 -29.06 -17.21 -23.66
CA GLU A 347 -28.86 -18.50 -22.99
C GLU A 347 -27.48 -19.11 -23.30
N ALA A 348 -27.03 -19.01 -24.55
CA ALA A 348 -25.71 -19.45 -24.97
C ALA A 348 -24.60 -18.61 -24.32
N LYS A 349 -24.76 -17.26 -24.24
CA LYS A 349 -23.84 -16.37 -23.51
C LYS A 349 -23.73 -16.77 -22.04
N GLN A 350 -24.86 -17.01 -21.39
CA GLN A 350 -24.89 -17.43 -19.99
C GLN A 350 -24.18 -18.76 -19.80
N MET A 351 -24.40 -19.73 -20.70
CA MET A 351 -23.70 -21.00 -20.67
C MET A 351 -22.18 -20.84 -20.90
N ILE A 352 -21.77 -20.04 -21.88
CA ILE A 352 -20.35 -19.76 -22.14
C ILE A 352 -19.69 -19.09 -20.93
N MET A 353 -20.36 -18.15 -20.29
CA MET A 353 -19.80 -17.41 -19.16
C MET A 353 -19.82 -18.21 -17.85
N TYR A 354 -20.94 -18.84 -17.52
CA TYR A 354 -21.15 -19.43 -16.19
C TYR A 354 -21.33 -20.94 -16.19
N GLY A 355 -21.34 -21.57 -17.39
CA GLY A 355 -21.53 -23.00 -17.50
C GLY A 355 -22.97 -23.47 -17.26
N GLY A 356 -23.14 -24.77 -17.11
CA GLY A 356 -24.45 -25.41 -16.82
C GLY A 356 -24.26 -26.84 -16.36
N ASN A 357 -25.28 -27.39 -15.71
CA ASN A 357 -25.28 -28.76 -15.18
C ASN A 357 -25.53 -29.83 -16.27
N ASP A 358 -25.77 -29.39 -17.50
CA ASP A 358 -26.04 -30.29 -18.64
C ASP A 358 -24.76 -30.93 -19.15
N LYS A 359 -24.79 -32.26 -19.35
CA LYS A 359 -23.70 -33.02 -19.95
C LYS A 359 -23.77 -32.98 -21.43
N PHE A 360 -22.72 -32.48 -22.10
CA PHE A 360 -22.60 -32.53 -23.55
C PHE A 360 -21.65 -33.63 -23.97
N SER A 361 -21.89 -34.17 -25.17
CA SER A 361 -20.95 -35.05 -25.85
C SER A 361 -20.01 -34.20 -26.72
N VAL A 362 -18.71 -34.22 -26.41
CA VAL A 362 -17.67 -33.53 -27.18
C VAL A 362 -16.83 -34.58 -27.90
N GLU A 363 -16.82 -34.56 -29.24
CA GLU A 363 -15.98 -35.43 -30.06
C GLU A 363 -14.50 -35.01 -29.99
N SER A 364 -13.63 -35.95 -29.69
CA SER A 364 -12.19 -35.76 -29.79
C SER A 364 -11.58 -36.81 -30.71
N LYS A 365 -10.93 -36.33 -31.77
CA LYS A 365 -10.12 -37.19 -32.66
C LYS A 365 -8.67 -37.13 -32.22
N SER A 366 -8.17 -38.24 -31.66
CA SER A 366 -6.77 -38.37 -31.31
C SER A 366 -6.22 -39.68 -31.91
N LEU A 367 -5.13 -39.60 -32.65
CA LEU A 367 -4.48 -40.76 -33.28
C LEU A 367 -5.42 -41.63 -34.13
N GLY A 368 -6.38 -40.99 -34.86
CA GLY A 368 -7.32 -41.72 -35.75
C GLY A 368 -8.53 -42.34 -35.04
N VAL A 369 -8.66 -42.22 -33.72
CA VAL A 369 -9.81 -42.73 -32.95
C VAL A 369 -10.69 -41.57 -32.54
N THR A 370 -11.98 -41.65 -32.88
CA THR A 370 -12.99 -40.71 -32.39
C THR A 370 -13.51 -41.20 -31.03
N ARG A 371 -13.47 -40.37 -30.00
CA ARG A 371 -14.03 -40.64 -28.66
C ARG A 371 -14.98 -39.54 -28.28
N ASP A 372 -16.13 -39.90 -27.74
CA ASP A 372 -17.13 -38.99 -27.18
C ASP A 372 -16.92 -38.88 -25.68
N TYR A 373 -16.73 -37.67 -25.22
CA TYR A 373 -16.61 -37.36 -23.81
C TYR A 373 -17.88 -36.61 -23.33
N LYS A 374 -18.56 -37.17 -22.32
CA LYS A 374 -19.63 -36.47 -21.63
C LYS A 374 -19.01 -35.54 -20.57
N ILE A 375 -19.12 -34.27 -20.79
CA ILE A 375 -18.55 -33.24 -19.90
C ILE A 375 -19.61 -32.25 -19.48
N GLU A 376 -19.46 -31.72 -18.30
CA GLU A 376 -20.14 -30.51 -17.81
C GLU A 376 -19.24 -29.31 -18.13
N PHE A 377 -19.80 -28.26 -18.73
CA PHE A 377 -19.03 -27.08 -19.06
C PHE A 377 -19.05 -26.13 -17.84
N GLU A 378 -17.86 -25.86 -17.27
CA GLU A 378 -17.70 -25.04 -16.07
C GLU A 378 -18.04 -23.56 -16.30
N GLY A 379 -17.87 -23.05 -17.53
CA GLY A 379 -18.01 -21.64 -17.87
C GLY A 379 -16.72 -20.84 -17.66
N VAL A 380 -16.49 -19.85 -18.53
CA VAL A 380 -15.25 -19.06 -18.53
C VAL A 380 -15.07 -18.26 -17.22
N ALA A 381 -16.13 -17.67 -16.72
CA ALA A 381 -16.10 -16.89 -15.48
C ALA A 381 -15.81 -17.78 -14.26
N ASN A 382 -16.52 -18.92 -14.14
CA ASN A 382 -16.31 -19.88 -13.06
C ASN A 382 -14.91 -20.51 -13.12
N PHE A 383 -14.41 -20.79 -14.32
CA PHE A 383 -13.04 -21.27 -14.52
C PHE A 383 -12.01 -20.26 -14.00
N ILE A 384 -12.16 -18.96 -14.32
CA ILE A 384 -11.27 -17.89 -13.81
C ILE A 384 -11.32 -17.84 -12.29
N GLU A 385 -12.52 -17.91 -11.69
CA GLU A 385 -12.70 -17.89 -10.24
C GLU A 385 -12.07 -19.12 -9.57
N SER A 386 -12.25 -20.31 -10.15
CA SER A 386 -11.64 -21.56 -9.71
C SER A 386 -10.10 -21.47 -9.78
N GLN A 387 -9.56 -20.98 -10.89
CA GLN A 387 -8.10 -20.75 -11.03
C GLN A 387 -7.58 -19.71 -10.03
N TYR A 388 -8.33 -18.67 -9.72
CA TYR A 388 -7.94 -17.71 -8.69
C TYR A 388 -7.89 -18.33 -7.29
N LYS A 389 -8.88 -19.15 -6.92
CA LYS A 389 -8.99 -19.78 -5.60
C LYS A 389 -7.99 -20.91 -5.40
N ASN A 390 -7.83 -21.78 -6.41
CA ASN A 390 -7.15 -23.07 -6.32
C ASN A 390 -5.81 -23.14 -7.07
N ALA A 391 -5.30 -22.00 -7.60
CA ALA A 391 -4.08 -22.02 -8.39
C ALA A 391 -2.87 -22.54 -7.61
N GLU A 392 -2.18 -23.54 -8.14
CA GLU A 392 -0.92 -24.08 -7.62
C GLU A 392 0.26 -23.10 -7.82
N THR A 393 0.19 -22.24 -8.84
CA THR A 393 1.26 -21.31 -9.18
C THR A 393 0.84 -19.85 -9.04
N THR A 394 1.78 -19.02 -8.59
CA THR A 394 1.57 -17.56 -8.50
C THR A 394 1.31 -16.91 -9.87
N SER A 395 1.82 -17.50 -10.95
CA SER A 395 1.60 -17.04 -12.33
C SER A 395 0.15 -17.18 -12.75
N LEU A 396 -0.45 -18.35 -12.48
CA LEU A 396 -1.85 -18.63 -12.82
C LEU A 396 -2.81 -17.76 -12.01
N LYS A 397 -2.51 -17.57 -10.74
CA LYS A 397 -3.28 -16.66 -9.87
C LYS A 397 -3.20 -15.20 -10.33
N ARG A 398 -2.05 -14.78 -10.88
CA ARG A 398 -1.89 -13.45 -11.46
C ARG A 398 -2.69 -13.31 -12.74
N TRP A 399 -2.61 -14.30 -13.64
CA TRP A 399 -3.39 -14.35 -14.87
C TRP A 399 -4.90 -14.26 -14.59
N ALA A 400 -5.43 -15.03 -13.63
CA ALA A 400 -6.84 -14.96 -13.26
C ALA A 400 -7.25 -13.56 -12.77
N LYS A 401 -6.38 -12.89 -12.00
CA LYS A 401 -6.63 -11.51 -11.52
C LYS A 401 -6.75 -10.46 -12.62
N ASP A 402 -6.15 -10.68 -13.78
CA ASP A 402 -6.24 -9.73 -14.89
C ASP A 402 -7.69 -9.62 -15.41
N TYR A 403 -8.51 -10.67 -15.20
CA TYR A 403 -9.94 -10.72 -15.55
C TYR A 403 -10.89 -10.46 -14.38
N MET A 404 -10.37 -10.05 -13.25
CA MET A 404 -11.14 -9.76 -12.04
C MET A 404 -10.99 -8.30 -11.62
N ASP A 405 -11.99 -7.81 -10.89
CA ASP A 405 -11.90 -6.53 -10.18
C ASP A 405 -11.81 -6.74 -8.68
N LYS A 406 -11.13 -5.82 -8.03
CA LYS A 406 -11.07 -5.77 -6.58
C LYS A 406 -12.25 -4.92 -6.09
N VAL A 407 -13.25 -5.58 -5.47
CA VAL A 407 -14.46 -4.94 -4.96
C VAL A 407 -14.50 -4.98 -3.44
N SER A 408 -15.26 -4.08 -2.82
CA SER A 408 -15.56 -4.17 -1.38
C SER A 408 -16.29 -5.48 -1.08
N CYS A 409 -15.99 -6.08 0.06
CA CYS A 409 -16.65 -7.31 0.47
C CYS A 409 -18.16 -7.04 0.68
N PRO A 410 -19.07 -7.78 0.02
CA PRO A 410 -20.50 -7.51 0.11
C PRO A 410 -21.08 -7.79 1.51
N THR A 411 -20.41 -8.61 2.32
CA THR A 411 -20.87 -8.97 3.65
C THR A 411 -20.52 -7.92 4.71
N CYS A 412 -19.31 -7.36 4.64
CA CYS A 412 -18.83 -6.41 5.62
C CYS A 412 -18.65 -4.98 5.07
N GLU A 413 -18.96 -4.75 3.79
CA GLU A 413 -18.89 -3.43 3.13
C GLU A 413 -17.57 -2.68 3.34
N GLY A 414 -16.47 -3.45 3.49
CA GLY A 414 -15.15 -2.91 3.73
C GLY A 414 -14.76 -2.72 5.20
N SER A 415 -15.67 -2.93 6.16
CA SER A 415 -15.39 -2.82 7.61
C SER A 415 -14.40 -3.87 8.12
N ARG A 416 -14.23 -5.00 7.39
CA ARG A 416 -13.34 -6.14 7.71
C ARG A 416 -13.80 -6.99 8.89
N LEU A 417 -14.81 -6.55 9.65
CA LEU A 417 -15.30 -7.17 10.88
C LEU A 417 -16.57 -7.98 10.64
N ARG A 418 -16.88 -8.86 11.60
CA ARG A 418 -18.16 -9.53 11.65
C ARG A 418 -19.28 -8.54 11.93
N LYS A 419 -20.51 -8.91 11.53
CA LYS A 419 -21.69 -8.08 11.70
C LYS A 419 -21.93 -7.74 13.17
N GLU A 420 -21.80 -8.71 14.07
CA GLU A 420 -22.03 -8.54 15.52
C GLU A 420 -21.11 -7.47 16.11
N SER A 421 -19.83 -7.44 15.72
CA SER A 421 -18.83 -6.47 16.20
C SER A 421 -19.19 -5.02 15.82
N LEU A 422 -19.97 -4.80 14.76
CA LEU A 422 -20.37 -3.47 14.28
C LEU A 422 -21.58 -2.92 15.05
N TYR A 423 -22.23 -3.74 15.88
CA TYR A 423 -23.35 -3.31 16.73
C TYR A 423 -22.94 -2.92 18.16
N PHE A 424 -21.64 -2.93 18.45
CA PHE A 424 -21.07 -2.28 19.62
C PHE A 424 -20.72 -0.82 19.26
N LYS A 425 -21.25 0.14 20.02
CA LYS A 425 -21.11 1.57 19.73
C LYS A 425 -20.61 2.34 20.95
N VAL A 426 -19.75 3.33 20.69
CA VAL A 426 -19.33 4.36 21.66
C VAL A 426 -19.81 5.68 21.11
N ASN A 427 -20.57 6.43 21.87
CA ASN A 427 -21.19 7.69 21.41
C ASN A 427 -21.80 7.56 19.99
N GLY A 428 -22.62 6.52 19.79
CA GLY A 428 -23.38 6.28 18.55
C GLY A 428 -22.60 5.71 17.38
N LEU A 429 -21.26 5.68 17.39
CA LEU A 429 -20.41 5.16 16.31
C LEU A 429 -19.84 3.78 16.63
N ASN A 430 -19.80 2.89 15.64
CA ASN A 430 -19.05 1.64 15.74
C ASN A 430 -17.56 1.84 15.38
N ILE A 431 -16.74 0.84 15.71
CA ILE A 431 -15.29 0.91 15.51
C ILE A 431 -14.88 1.11 14.03
N ALA A 432 -15.64 0.55 13.09
CA ALA A 432 -15.33 0.68 11.66
C ALA A 432 -15.68 2.07 11.13
N GLU A 433 -16.84 2.63 11.52
CA GLU A 433 -17.23 4.00 11.20
C GLU A 433 -16.21 5.00 11.72
N LEU A 434 -15.75 4.82 12.96
CA LEU A 434 -14.72 5.66 13.57
C LEU A 434 -13.37 5.53 12.85
N ALA A 435 -12.96 4.30 12.49
CA ALA A 435 -11.71 4.07 11.76
C ALA A 435 -11.72 4.57 10.31
N HIS A 436 -12.89 4.86 9.73
CA HIS A 436 -13.03 5.45 8.40
C HIS A 436 -12.97 6.98 8.37
N LYS A 437 -13.11 7.64 9.52
CA LYS A 437 -12.94 9.11 9.61
C LYS A 437 -11.51 9.52 9.25
N ASP A 438 -11.35 10.68 8.66
CA ASP A 438 -10.04 11.31 8.52
C ASP A 438 -9.47 11.60 9.92
N ILE A 439 -8.15 11.57 10.09
CA ILE A 439 -7.50 11.69 11.41
C ILE A 439 -7.88 13.01 12.12
N ILE A 440 -8.11 14.09 11.36
CA ILE A 440 -8.57 15.36 11.92
C ILE A 440 -9.96 15.22 12.57
N ASP A 441 -10.91 14.60 11.88
CA ASP A 441 -12.28 14.38 12.39
C ASP A 441 -12.29 13.32 13.50
N PHE A 442 -11.37 12.36 13.42
CA PHE A 442 -11.16 11.35 14.45
C PHE A 442 -10.66 11.98 15.76
N ALA A 443 -9.65 12.85 15.68
CA ALA A 443 -9.11 13.53 16.85
C ALA A 443 -10.16 14.46 17.49
N ALA A 444 -10.87 15.25 16.68
CA ALA A 444 -11.94 16.13 17.15
C ALA A 444 -13.07 15.35 17.86
N TRP A 445 -13.42 14.13 17.37
CA TRP A 445 -14.42 13.28 18.01
C TRP A 445 -13.95 12.82 19.41
N PHE A 446 -12.65 12.51 19.57
CA PHE A 446 -12.09 12.15 20.87
C PHE A 446 -11.99 13.32 21.84
N ASP A 447 -11.81 14.54 21.35
CA ASP A 447 -11.78 15.73 22.19
C ASP A 447 -13.13 15.99 22.85
N ASP A 448 -14.23 15.69 22.17
CA ASP A 448 -15.61 15.85 22.68
C ASP A 448 -16.17 14.59 23.38
N LEU A 449 -15.48 13.45 23.28
CA LEU A 449 -16.01 12.14 23.77
C LEU A 449 -16.30 12.15 25.27
N GLU A 450 -15.53 12.84 26.07
CA GLU A 450 -15.67 12.91 27.54
C GLU A 450 -17.05 13.41 27.96
N ASN A 451 -17.64 14.33 27.19
CA ASN A 451 -18.96 14.90 27.45
C ASN A 451 -20.13 13.93 27.16
N HIS A 452 -19.86 12.82 26.50
CA HIS A 452 -20.86 11.86 26.02
C HIS A 452 -20.78 10.49 26.69
N LEU A 453 -19.82 10.26 27.57
CA LEU A 453 -19.69 9.02 28.35
C LEU A 453 -20.33 9.17 29.72
N SER A 454 -20.87 8.08 30.26
CA SER A 454 -21.23 8.00 31.68
C SER A 454 -19.98 8.03 32.54
N ASP A 455 -20.11 8.43 33.83
CA ASP A 455 -19.00 8.49 34.79
C ASP A 455 -18.23 7.16 34.89
N ILE A 456 -18.93 6.04 34.80
CA ILE A 456 -18.36 4.69 34.85
C ILE A 456 -17.57 4.42 33.57
N GLN A 457 -18.16 4.70 32.39
CA GLN A 457 -17.49 4.51 31.10
C GLN A 457 -16.26 5.38 31.00
N PHE A 458 -16.34 6.65 31.42
CA PHE A 458 -15.21 7.57 31.39
C PHE A 458 -14.08 7.06 32.28
N LYS A 459 -14.36 6.70 33.53
CA LYS A 459 -13.35 6.17 34.46
C LYS A 459 -12.64 4.92 33.94
N ILE A 460 -13.34 4.06 33.19
CA ILE A 460 -12.75 2.88 32.55
C ILE A 460 -11.91 3.26 31.33
N ALA A 461 -12.31 4.28 30.58
CA ALA A 461 -11.73 4.64 29.30
C ALA A 461 -10.65 5.73 29.35
N GLU A 462 -10.50 6.43 30.47
CA GLU A 462 -9.68 7.63 30.64
C GLU A 462 -8.24 7.45 30.10
N GLU A 463 -7.51 6.44 30.56
CA GLU A 463 -6.14 6.19 30.11
C GLU A 463 -6.09 5.77 28.64
N ILE A 464 -7.10 5.04 28.14
CA ILE A 464 -7.20 4.63 26.74
C ILE A 464 -7.39 5.86 25.83
N ILE A 465 -8.28 6.77 26.23
CA ILE A 465 -8.59 8.00 25.52
C ILE A 465 -7.35 8.88 25.45
N LYS A 466 -6.62 9.02 26.55
CA LYS A 466 -5.38 9.79 26.64
C LYS A 466 -4.33 9.28 25.64
N GLU A 467 -4.12 7.96 25.58
CA GLU A 467 -3.19 7.35 24.65
C GLU A 467 -3.60 7.54 23.17
N ILE A 468 -4.91 7.42 22.87
CA ILE A 468 -5.43 7.66 21.52
C ILE A 468 -5.25 9.12 21.11
N LYS A 469 -5.57 10.09 22.01
CA LYS A 469 -5.38 11.53 21.77
C LYS A 469 -3.91 11.85 21.51
N ALA A 470 -2.98 11.31 22.29
CA ALA A 470 -1.55 11.53 22.09
C ALA A 470 -1.07 11.03 20.72
N ARG A 471 -1.42 9.78 20.34
CA ARG A 471 -1.01 9.21 19.06
C ARG A 471 -1.65 9.90 17.85
N SER A 472 -2.93 10.27 17.95
CA SER A 472 -3.60 11.02 16.87
C SER A 472 -2.99 12.39 16.68
N LYS A 473 -2.61 13.07 17.75
CA LYS A 473 -1.92 14.37 17.70
C LYS A 473 -0.60 14.28 16.94
N PHE A 474 0.22 13.25 17.20
CA PHE A 474 1.48 13.06 16.46
C PHE A 474 1.27 12.87 14.95
N LEU A 475 0.18 12.21 14.54
CA LEU A 475 -0.17 12.09 13.12
C LEU A 475 -0.58 13.44 12.51
N LEU A 476 -1.28 14.29 13.27
CA LEU A 476 -1.62 15.65 12.84
C LEU A 476 -0.38 16.54 12.74
N ASP A 477 0.54 16.41 13.69
CA ASP A 477 1.78 17.20 13.75
C ASP A 477 2.73 16.90 12.57
N VAL A 478 2.71 15.67 12.03
CA VAL A 478 3.48 15.30 10.82
C VAL A 478 2.70 15.54 9.51
N GLY A 479 1.53 16.20 9.55
CA GLY A 479 0.75 16.56 8.36
C GLY A 479 0.03 15.39 7.71
N LEU A 480 -0.46 14.40 8.48
CA LEU A 480 -1.23 13.24 8.00
C LEU A 480 -2.73 13.33 8.37
N ASP A 481 -3.24 14.54 8.49
CA ASP A 481 -4.59 14.89 8.89
C ASP A 481 -5.69 14.27 7.99
N TYR A 482 -5.38 14.08 6.71
CA TYR A 482 -6.28 13.55 5.66
C TYR A 482 -6.33 12.02 5.57
N LEU A 483 -5.50 11.29 6.29
CA LEU A 483 -5.52 9.82 6.28
C LEU A 483 -6.62 9.29 7.18
N SER A 484 -7.11 8.08 6.89
CA SER A 484 -7.99 7.33 7.79
C SER A 484 -7.25 6.12 8.38
N LEU A 485 -7.65 5.69 9.59
CA LEU A 485 -7.04 4.54 10.27
C LEU A 485 -7.24 3.22 9.49
N ASN A 486 -8.33 3.10 8.73
CA ASN A 486 -8.62 1.91 7.92
C ASN A 486 -7.85 1.87 6.60
N ARG A 487 -7.12 2.92 6.22
CA ARG A 487 -6.35 2.96 4.98
C ARG A 487 -5.25 1.89 4.98
N SER A 488 -5.22 1.08 3.93
CA SER A 488 -4.24 0.00 3.78
C SER A 488 -2.82 0.55 3.60
N SER A 489 -1.85 -0.02 4.29
CA SER A 489 -0.42 0.33 4.15
C SER A 489 0.10 0.23 2.71
N LYS A 490 -0.46 -0.67 1.90
CA LYS A 490 -0.08 -0.82 0.48
C LYS A 490 -0.47 0.37 -0.41
N SER A 491 -1.43 1.18 0.02
CA SER A 491 -1.90 2.34 -0.71
C SER A 491 -1.19 3.64 -0.32
N LEU A 492 -0.30 3.57 0.67
CA LEU A 492 0.48 4.71 1.13
C LEU A 492 1.63 5.00 0.16
N SER A 493 1.90 6.28 -0.07
CA SER A 493 3.14 6.74 -0.70
C SER A 493 4.34 6.48 0.22
N GLY A 494 5.55 6.52 -0.34
CA GLY A 494 6.78 6.37 0.45
C GLY A 494 6.88 7.38 1.59
N GLY A 495 6.59 8.65 1.31
CA GLY A 495 6.61 9.73 2.30
C GLY A 495 5.50 9.59 3.35
N GLU A 496 4.26 9.17 2.99
CA GLU A 496 3.21 8.90 3.97
C GLU A 496 3.61 7.78 4.94
N ALA A 497 4.17 6.69 4.43
CA ALA A 497 4.61 5.56 5.26
C ALA A 497 5.77 5.95 6.19
N GLN A 498 6.70 6.77 5.72
CA GLN A 498 7.82 7.29 6.49
C GLN A 498 7.34 8.20 7.63
N ARG A 499 6.41 9.12 7.36
CA ARG A 499 5.82 10.02 8.37
C ARG A 499 4.99 9.29 9.41
N ILE A 500 4.26 8.23 9.03
CA ILE A 500 3.56 7.38 10.00
C ILE A 500 4.57 6.76 10.98
N ARG A 501 5.72 6.27 10.49
CA ARG A 501 6.76 5.74 11.36
C ARG A 501 7.37 6.82 12.25
N LEU A 502 7.63 7.99 11.69
CA LEU A 502 8.13 9.13 12.47
C LEU A 502 7.15 9.48 13.60
N ALA A 503 5.85 9.61 13.31
CA ALA A 503 4.81 9.86 14.31
C ALA A 503 4.78 8.77 15.39
N THR A 504 4.92 7.50 15.01
CA THR A 504 4.98 6.37 15.96
C THR A 504 6.22 6.46 16.85
N GLN A 505 7.38 6.87 16.31
CA GLN A 505 8.62 7.01 17.08
C GLN A 505 8.58 8.22 18.03
N ILE A 506 8.04 9.34 17.57
CA ILE A 506 7.80 10.50 18.45
C ILE A 506 6.86 10.10 19.61
N GLY A 507 5.83 9.32 19.30
CA GLY A 507 4.88 8.81 20.29
C GLY A 507 5.49 7.86 21.33
N SER A 508 6.61 7.22 21.03
CA SER A 508 7.31 6.35 21.98
C SER A 508 8.05 7.11 23.09
N GLN A 509 8.24 8.42 22.94
CA GLN A 509 8.93 9.31 23.87
C GLN A 509 10.31 8.78 24.33
N LEU A 510 11.01 8.06 23.44
CA LEU A 510 12.37 7.59 23.71
C LEU A 510 13.33 8.79 23.79
N VAL A 511 14.26 8.73 24.73
CA VAL A 511 15.28 9.76 24.98
C VAL A 511 16.68 9.17 24.80
N GLY A 512 17.64 9.99 24.34
CA GLY A 512 19.03 9.57 24.14
C GLY A 512 19.22 8.65 22.94
N VAL A 513 18.31 8.64 21.97
CA VAL A 513 18.35 7.86 20.73
C VAL A 513 18.90 8.70 19.58
N LEU A 514 19.59 8.06 18.65
CA LEU A 514 19.99 8.64 17.38
C LEU A 514 18.98 8.26 16.28
N TYR A 515 18.23 9.21 15.79
CA TYR A 515 17.33 9.03 14.64
C TYR A 515 18.03 9.40 13.36
N ILE A 516 17.92 8.55 12.33
CA ILE A 516 18.45 8.81 10.99
C ILE A 516 17.31 8.72 9.99
N LEU A 517 17.05 9.82 9.27
CA LEU A 517 15.94 9.93 8.32
C LEU A 517 16.48 10.15 6.90
N ASP A 518 15.84 9.49 5.93
CA ASP A 518 16.16 9.60 4.49
C ASP A 518 15.10 10.45 3.80
N GLU A 519 15.43 11.69 3.45
CA GLU A 519 14.61 12.63 2.68
C GLU A 519 13.13 12.70 3.17
N PRO A 520 12.87 13.05 4.44
CA PRO A 520 11.52 13.00 5.00
C PRO A 520 10.57 14.05 4.41
N SER A 521 11.07 15.09 3.73
CA SER A 521 10.26 16.13 3.06
C SER A 521 9.62 15.69 1.75
N ILE A 522 9.95 14.48 1.26
CA ILE A 522 9.48 13.99 -0.04
C ILE A 522 7.95 14.01 -0.18
N GLY A 523 7.48 14.56 -1.31
CA GLY A 523 6.05 14.62 -1.64
C GLY A 523 5.24 15.53 -0.74
N LEU A 524 5.91 16.42 0.02
CA LEU A 524 5.27 17.41 0.86
C LEU A 524 5.06 18.74 0.13
N HIS A 525 3.90 19.31 0.33
CA HIS A 525 3.69 20.72 0.06
C HIS A 525 4.44 21.56 1.11
N GLN A 526 4.92 22.76 0.76
CA GLN A 526 5.69 23.62 1.69
C GLN A 526 4.99 23.86 3.03
N ARG A 527 3.66 23.97 3.03
CA ARG A 527 2.86 24.06 4.26
C ARG A 527 3.06 22.86 5.20
N ASP A 528 3.11 21.66 4.62
CA ASP A 528 3.23 20.42 5.40
C ASP A 528 4.69 20.17 5.81
N ASN A 529 5.65 20.71 5.04
CA ASN A 529 7.08 20.66 5.33
C ASN A 529 7.41 21.41 6.64
N GLU A 530 6.80 22.57 6.86
CA GLU A 530 6.97 23.35 8.09
C GLU A 530 6.52 22.54 9.33
N LYS A 531 5.40 21.79 9.24
CA LYS A 531 4.94 20.89 10.31
C LYS A 531 5.95 19.78 10.58
N LEU A 532 6.50 19.17 9.54
CA LEU A 532 7.51 18.12 9.67
C LEU A 532 8.78 18.65 10.37
N ILE A 533 9.29 19.79 9.96
CA ILE A 533 10.48 20.40 10.58
C ILE A 533 10.25 20.64 12.06
N ASN A 534 9.10 21.21 12.43
CA ASN A 534 8.75 21.44 13.84
C ASN A 534 8.67 20.12 14.64
N SER A 535 8.20 19.03 14.02
CA SER A 535 8.16 17.70 14.65
C SER A 535 9.56 17.12 14.89
N LEU A 536 10.51 17.34 13.97
CA LEU A 536 11.91 16.91 14.11
C LEU A 536 12.63 17.75 15.19
N VAL A 537 12.35 19.06 15.24
CA VAL A 537 12.85 19.93 16.30
C VAL A 537 12.33 19.48 17.67
N ALA A 538 11.03 19.18 17.78
CA ALA A 538 10.46 18.65 19.01
C ALA A 538 11.08 17.30 19.42
N LEU A 539 11.38 16.41 18.46
CA LEU A 539 12.07 15.14 18.72
C LEU A 539 13.50 15.36 19.26
N ARG A 540 14.22 16.35 18.74
CA ARG A 540 15.53 16.78 19.25
C ARG A 540 15.41 17.33 20.67
N ASP A 541 14.43 18.21 20.91
CA ASP A 541 14.27 18.94 22.19
C ASP A 541 13.94 18.02 23.38
N ILE A 542 13.46 16.81 23.12
CA ILE A 542 13.29 15.75 24.12
C ILE A 542 14.64 15.14 24.59
N GLY A 543 15.77 15.46 23.91
CA GLY A 543 17.11 14.94 24.20
C GLY A 543 17.56 13.84 23.26
N ASN A 544 17.14 13.88 22.01
CA ASN A 544 17.57 12.96 20.96
C ASN A 544 18.51 13.64 19.96
N SER A 545 19.35 12.85 19.31
CA SER A 545 20.12 13.27 18.15
C SER A 545 19.34 12.94 16.88
N VAL A 546 19.25 13.88 15.95
CA VAL A 546 18.48 13.68 14.69
C VAL A 546 19.38 13.99 13.51
N ILE A 547 19.69 12.97 12.70
CA ILE A 547 20.41 13.13 11.42
C ILE A 547 19.40 12.98 10.27
N VAL A 548 19.40 13.97 9.38
CA VAL A 548 18.51 13.98 8.21
C VAL A 548 19.33 14.10 6.94
N VAL A 549 19.19 13.17 6.02
CA VAL A 549 19.70 13.32 4.66
C VAL A 549 18.69 14.12 3.86
N GLU A 550 19.03 15.35 3.46
CA GLU A 550 18.06 16.25 2.85
C GLU A 550 18.64 17.25 1.86
N HIS A 551 17.75 17.78 1.00
CA HIS A 551 18.05 18.80 -0.01
C HIS A 551 17.10 20.00 0.09
N ASP A 552 16.10 19.95 0.96
CA ASP A 552 15.14 21.02 1.14
C ASP A 552 15.76 22.24 1.79
N LYS A 553 15.50 23.42 1.22
CA LYS A 553 16.07 24.69 1.67
C LYS A 553 15.64 25.02 3.12
N ASP A 554 14.35 24.89 3.41
CA ASP A 554 13.81 25.24 4.74
C ASP A 554 14.37 24.31 5.83
N MET A 555 14.58 23.01 5.50
CA MET A 555 15.20 22.05 6.39
C MET A 555 16.68 22.37 6.67
N ILE A 556 17.44 22.75 5.64
CA ILE A 556 18.85 23.14 5.80
C ILE A 556 18.95 24.43 6.65
N GLU A 557 18.12 25.43 6.40
CA GLU A 557 18.13 26.69 7.14
C GLU A 557 17.73 26.55 8.61
N ARG A 558 16.91 25.55 8.94
CA ARG A 558 16.41 25.28 10.32
C ARG A 558 17.26 24.25 11.08
N ALA A 559 18.26 23.65 10.44
CA ALA A 559 19.19 22.74 11.09
C ALA A 559 20.09 23.46 12.11
N ASP A 560 20.52 22.73 13.15
CA ASP A 560 21.54 23.22 14.06
C ASP A 560 22.95 23.07 13.47
N TYR A 561 23.14 22.01 12.67
CA TYR A 561 24.44 21.66 12.06
C TYR A 561 24.22 21.05 10.67
N VAL A 562 25.08 21.40 9.74
CA VAL A 562 25.02 20.93 8.34
C VAL A 562 26.34 20.32 7.92
N ILE A 563 26.29 19.21 7.21
CA ILE A 563 27.40 18.52 6.62
C ILE A 563 27.15 18.44 5.11
N ASP A 564 27.97 19.14 4.31
CA ASP A 564 27.86 19.12 2.85
C ASP A 564 28.91 18.16 2.26
N ILE A 565 28.43 17.14 1.50
CA ILE A 565 29.27 16.09 0.92
C ILE A 565 29.35 16.27 -0.60
N GLY A 566 30.59 16.34 -1.10
CA GLY A 566 30.85 16.60 -2.51
C GLY A 566 32.27 16.22 -2.93
N PRO A 567 32.90 17.02 -3.83
CA PRO A 567 32.33 18.15 -4.57
C PRO A 567 31.43 17.76 -5.76
N LYS A 568 31.48 16.48 -6.19
CA LYS A 568 30.69 15.91 -7.29
C LYS A 568 30.05 14.59 -6.88
N ALA A 569 29.46 13.89 -7.84
CA ALA A 569 28.80 12.60 -7.60
C ALA A 569 29.72 11.41 -7.92
N GLY A 570 29.39 10.23 -7.37
CA GLY A 570 30.07 8.95 -7.59
C GLY A 570 31.55 9.00 -7.21
N LYS A 571 32.42 8.53 -8.10
CA LYS A 571 33.88 8.48 -7.93
C LYS A 571 34.55 9.84 -7.62
N TYR A 572 33.93 10.94 -8.01
CA TYR A 572 34.40 12.30 -7.76
C TYR A 572 33.73 12.98 -6.58
N GLY A 573 32.86 12.26 -5.86
CA GLY A 573 32.27 12.67 -4.58
C GLY A 573 33.01 12.04 -3.40
N GLY A 574 32.31 11.94 -2.27
CA GLY A 574 32.78 11.23 -1.08
C GLY A 574 33.72 12.00 -0.18
N GLU A 575 33.82 13.32 -0.33
CA GLU A 575 34.59 14.22 0.52
C GLU A 575 33.66 15.16 1.29
N ILE A 576 34.02 15.53 2.48
CA ILE A 576 33.34 16.60 3.21
C ILE A 576 33.87 17.94 2.67
N ILE A 577 32.98 18.74 2.11
CA ILE A 577 33.33 20.03 1.51
C ILE A 577 33.01 21.22 2.42
N SER A 578 32.03 21.06 3.32
CA SER A 578 31.71 22.06 4.33
C SER A 578 31.00 21.44 5.50
N ILE A 579 31.28 21.96 6.71
CA ILE A 579 30.61 21.58 7.95
C ILE A 579 30.43 22.82 8.81
N GLY A 580 29.37 22.83 9.63
CA GLY A 580 29.11 23.91 10.59
C GLY A 580 27.63 24.29 10.70
N SER A 581 27.35 25.42 11.27
CA SER A 581 25.99 25.97 11.30
C SER A 581 25.52 26.40 9.90
N PRO A 582 24.22 26.51 9.65
CA PRO A 582 23.71 27.02 8.36
C PRO A 582 24.33 28.37 7.95
N ALA A 583 24.59 29.26 8.91
CA ALA A 583 25.22 30.56 8.67
C ALA A 583 26.69 30.43 8.20
N GLU A 584 27.46 29.50 8.79
CA GLU A 584 28.81 29.18 8.39
C GLU A 584 28.87 28.56 7.00
N LEU A 585 27.93 27.62 6.71
CA LEU A 585 27.81 27.02 5.37
C LEU A 585 27.71 28.06 4.25
N LEU A 586 26.93 29.13 4.49
CA LEU A 586 26.74 30.19 3.51
C LEU A 586 28.03 30.98 3.17
N THR A 587 29.06 30.90 4.01
CA THR A 587 30.36 31.55 3.79
C THR A 587 31.30 30.71 2.93
N HIS A 588 31.02 29.42 2.75
CA HIS A 588 31.88 28.52 1.97
C HIS A 588 31.55 28.57 0.47
N ASP A 589 32.55 28.31 -0.37
CA ASP A 589 32.40 28.26 -1.83
C ASP A 589 31.97 26.87 -2.28
N THR A 590 30.72 26.52 -2.01
CA THR A 590 30.11 25.23 -2.37
C THR A 590 28.88 25.44 -3.23
N LEU A 591 28.52 24.42 -4.03
CA LEU A 591 27.28 24.47 -4.83
C LEU A 591 26.04 24.70 -3.98
N THR A 592 25.95 24.02 -2.83
CA THR A 592 24.84 24.17 -1.89
C THR A 592 24.74 25.62 -1.38
N ALA A 593 25.86 26.20 -0.95
CA ALA A 593 25.93 27.59 -0.49
C ALA A 593 25.55 28.59 -1.61
N ASP A 594 25.99 28.34 -2.86
CA ASP A 594 25.67 29.21 -4.00
C ASP A 594 24.14 29.31 -4.23
N TYR A 595 23.42 28.17 -4.12
CA TYR A 595 21.96 28.15 -4.26
C TYR A 595 21.23 28.78 -3.06
N LEU A 596 21.70 28.52 -1.85
CA LEU A 596 21.11 29.09 -0.63
C LEU A 596 21.32 30.62 -0.54
N ASN A 597 22.49 31.13 -0.98
CA ASN A 597 22.83 32.56 -1.05
C ASN A 597 22.19 33.28 -2.24
N GLY A 598 21.50 32.59 -3.15
CA GLY A 598 20.97 33.19 -4.37
C GLY A 598 22.03 33.56 -5.43
N LYS A 599 23.33 33.17 -5.26
CA LYS A 599 24.35 33.33 -6.32
C LYS A 599 24.04 32.51 -7.56
N LYS A 600 23.41 31.34 -7.37
CA LYS A 600 22.85 30.50 -8.39
C LYS A 600 21.37 30.31 -8.12
N GLU A 601 20.57 30.31 -9.19
CA GLU A 601 19.13 30.09 -9.12
C GLU A 601 18.64 29.30 -10.35
N ILE A 602 17.48 28.69 -10.23
CA ILE A 602 16.78 28.13 -11.37
C ILE A 602 15.96 29.26 -11.98
N PRO A 603 16.31 29.72 -13.22
CA PRO A 603 15.77 30.96 -13.77
C PRO A 603 14.28 30.82 -14.13
N VAL A 604 13.50 31.84 -13.82
CA VAL A 604 12.12 31.97 -14.28
C VAL A 604 12.11 32.30 -15.77
N PRO A 605 11.33 31.61 -16.62
CA PRO A 605 11.24 31.91 -18.05
C PRO A 605 10.72 33.34 -18.31
N ASN A 606 11.44 34.14 -19.10
CA ASN A 606 11.04 35.50 -19.46
C ASN A 606 9.70 35.58 -20.20
N LYS A 607 9.35 34.51 -20.92
CA LYS A 607 8.06 34.39 -21.63
C LYS A 607 7.51 32.98 -21.47
N ARG A 608 6.23 32.88 -21.13
CA ARG A 608 5.52 31.60 -21.09
C ARG A 608 5.15 31.16 -22.50
N ARG A 609 5.26 29.83 -22.77
CA ARG A 609 4.87 29.28 -24.07
C ARG A 609 3.38 29.41 -24.31
N LYS A 610 3.00 29.80 -25.53
CA LYS A 610 1.56 29.89 -25.90
C LYS A 610 0.93 28.51 -26.13
N GLY A 611 1.75 27.47 -26.37
CA GLY A 611 1.29 26.14 -26.76
C GLY A 611 0.88 26.11 -28.25
N ASN A 612 0.29 24.99 -28.66
CA ASN A 612 -0.14 24.76 -30.04
C ASN A 612 -1.63 25.08 -30.28
N GLY A 613 -2.34 25.67 -29.31
CA GLY A 613 -3.76 26.02 -29.40
C GLY A 613 -4.74 24.85 -29.22
N LYS A 614 -4.21 23.61 -29.08
CA LYS A 614 -5.02 22.40 -28.85
C LYS A 614 -5.11 22.08 -27.35
N THR A 615 -6.19 21.41 -26.97
CA THR A 615 -6.43 21.07 -25.55
C THR A 615 -6.96 19.65 -25.39
N ILE A 616 -6.71 19.06 -24.23
CA ILE A 616 -7.48 17.90 -23.73
C ILE A 616 -8.46 18.39 -22.68
N GLU A 617 -9.72 18.06 -22.82
CA GLU A 617 -10.77 18.36 -21.86
C GLU A 617 -11.23 17.08 -21.15
N LEU A 618 -11.01 16.98 -19.86
CA LEU A 618 -11.48 15.90 -18.98
C LEU A 618 -12.55 16.46 -18.06
N LYS A 619 -13.75 15.87 -18.05
CA LYS A 619 -14.92 16.38 -17.31
C LYS A 619 -15.50 15.37 -16.35
N GLY A 620 -15.93 15.86 -15.20
CA GLY A 620 -16.76 15.11 -14.28
C GLY A 620 -16.05 14.01 -13.51
N CYS A 621 -14.80 14.20 -13.09
CA CYS A 621 -14.06 13.24 -12.31
C CYS A 621 -14.56 13.18 -10.86
N THR A 622 -14.93 11.97 -10.38
CA THR A 622 -15.50 11.73 -9.05
C THR A 622 -14.81 10.59 -8.30
N GLY A 623 -13.62 10.18 -8.73
CA GLY A 623 -12.83 9.15 -8.06
C GLY A 623 -12.31 9.60 -6.70
N ASN A 624 -12.29 8.72 -5.71
CA ASN A 624 -11.81 8.98 -4.35
C ASN A 624 -12.41 10.29 -3.77
N ASN A 625 -11.55 11.28 -3.46
CA ASN A 625 -12.00 12.56 -2.91
C ASN A 625 -12.35 13.63 -3.95
N LEU A 626 -12.27 13.32 -5.27
CA LEU A 626 -12.58 14.30 -6.32
C LEU A 626 -14.08 14.68 -6.34
N LYS A 627 -14.36 15.96 -6.32
CA LYS A 627 -15.73 16.53 -6.26
C LYS A 627 -16.18 17.05 -7.64
N ASN A 628 -16.47 16.13 -8.59
CA ASN A 628 -16.92 16.44 -9.95
C ASN A 628 -15.95 17.40 -10.68
N VAL A 629 -14.66 17.09 -10.62
CA VAL A 629 -13.58 17.92 -11.17
C VAL A 629 -13.60 17.89 -12.69
N SER A 630 -13.45 19.08 -13.30
CA SER A 630 -13.28 19.22 -14.75
C SER A 630 -12.03 20.06 -15.04
N VAL A 631 -11.15 19.55 -15.91
CA VAL A 631 -9.87 20.17 -16.22
C VAL A 631 -9.65 20.30 -17.73
N VAL A 632 -9.02 21.39 -18.14
CA VAL A 632 -8.57 21.64 -19.51
C VAL A 632 -7.05 21.71 -19.50
N LEU A 633 -6.43 20.83 -20.28
CA LEU A 633 -4.97 20.69 -20.37
C LEU A 633 -4.49 21.28 -21.73
N PRO A 634 -3.81 22.43 -21.73
CA PRO A 634 -3.28 23.01 -22.97
C PRO A 634 -2.08 22.21 -23.47
N LEU A 635 -2.06 21.87 -24.79
CA LEU A 635 -1.01 21.07 -25.38
C LEU A 635 0.17 21.92 -25.85
N GLY A 636 1.36 21.29 -25.98
CA GLY A 636 2.61 21.96 -26.32
C GLY A 636 3.15 22.88 -25.22
N LYS A 637 2.83 22.57 -23.96
CA LYS A 637 3.24 23.33 -22.76
C LYS A 637 3.81 22.43 -21.67
N MET A 638 4.50 23.06 -20.75
CA MET A 638 4.83 22.47 -19.45
C MET A 638 3.68 22.77 -18.48
N ILE A 639 3.00 21.74 -17.99
CA ILE A 639 1.84 21.84 -17.08
C ILE A 639 2.25 21.35 -15.71
N GLY A 640 2.18 22.22 -14.70
CA GLY A 640 2.35 21.85 -13.29
C GLY A 640 1.02 21.50 -12.64
N VAL A 641 0.92 20.33 -12.01
CA VAL A 641 -0.21 19.96 -11.15
C VAL A 641 0.26 19.99 -9.71
N THR A 642 -0.28 20.89 -8.93
CA THR A 642 0.17 21.17 -7.56
C THR A 642 -1.01 21.14 -6.58
N GLY A 643 -0.73 21.32 -5.30
CA GLY A 643 -1.68 21.32 -4.21
C GLY A 643 -1.19 20.53 -2.99
N VAL A 644 -1.85 20.66 -1.86
CA VAL A 644 -1.47 20.00 -0.61
C VAL A 644 -1.46 18.46 -0.74
N SER A 645 -0.78 17.78 0.18
CA SER A 645 -0.76 16.32 0.24
C SER A 645 -2.18 15.77 0.41
N GLY A 646 -2.53 14.69 -0.29
CA GLY A 646 -3.90 14.12 -0.25
C GLY A 646 -5.00 14.92 -0.95
N SER A 647 -4.69 16.02 -1.66
CA SER A 647 -5.71 16.85 -2.33
C SER A 647 -6.41 16.21 -3.55
N GLY A 648 -5.88 15.09 -4.07
CA GLY A 648 -6.47 14.36 -5.20
C GLY A 648 -5.68 14.46 -6.52
N LYS A 649 -4.44 15.00 -6.51
CA LYS A 649 -3.57 15.09 -7.70
C LYS A 649 -3.38 13.76 -8.42
N SER A 650 -2.91 12.75 -7.70
CA SER A 650 -2.65 11.41 -8.26
C SER A 650 -3.94 10.72 -8.69
N THR A 651 -5.06 10.94 -8.01
CA THR A 651 -6.36 10.42 -8.42
C THR A 651 -6.80 11.01 -9.77
N LEU A 652 -6.62 12.33 -9.97
CA LEU A 652 -6.97 12.98 -11.22
C LEU A 652 -6.08 12.54 -12.38
N ILE A 653 -4.76 12.48 -12.16
CA ILE A 653 -3.78 12.24 -13.22
C ILE A 653 -3.46 10.75 -13.38
N ASN A 654 -2.98 10.07 -12.32
CA ASN A 654 -2.46 8.70 -12.41
C ASN A 654 -3.56 7.63 -12.39
N GLU A 655 -4.73 7.93 -11.78
CA GLU A 655 -5.81 6.96 -11.65
C GLU A 655 -7.00 7.25 -12.60
N THR A 656 -7.10 8.47 -13.14
CA THR A 656 -8.17 8.83 -14.09
C THR A 656 -7.61 9.12 -15.48
N LEU A 657 -6.82 10.19 -15.66
CA LEU A 657 -6.33 10.63 -16.98
C LEU A 657 -5.45 9.59 -17.68
N TYR A 658 -4.39 9.13 -16.98
CA TYR A 658 -3.43 8.18 -17.55
C TYR A 658 -4.07 6.87 -17.99
N PRO A 659 -4.93 6.17 -17.18
CA PRO A 659 -5.59 4.96 -17.64
C PRO A 659 -6.47 5.16 -18.88
N ILE A 660 -7.19 6.30 -19.00
CA ILE A 660 -7.99 6.63 -20.18
C ILE A 660 -7.08 6.72 -21.42
N MET A 661 -6.01 7.49 -21.33
CA MET A 661 -5.05 7.67 -22.43
C MET A 661 -4.34 6.35 -22.78
N ASN A 662 -3.94 5.57 -21.77
CA ASN A 662 -3.28 4.28 -21.95
C ASN A 662 -4.20 3.25 -22.63
N ALA A 663 -5.49 3.24 -22.29
CA ALA A 663 -6.48 2.41 -22.95
C ALA A 663 -6.66 2.82 -24.43
N HIS A 664 -6.69 4.14 -24.71
CA HIS A 664 -6.88 4.65 -26.05
C HIS A 664 -5.70 4.36 -27.00
N TYR A 665 -4.44 4.54 -26.54
CA TYR A 665 -3.27 4.41 -27.43
C TYR A 665 -2.64 3.01 -27.40
N PHE A 666 -2.79 2.26 -26.30
CA PHE A 666 -2.06 0.99 -26.07
C PHE A 666 -2.96 -0.17 -25.65
N ASN A 667 -4.27 -0.02 -25.70
CA ASN A 667 -5.25 -1.02 -25.23
C ASN A 667 -4.98 -1.47 -23.78
N GLY A 668 -4.58 -0.51 -22.93
CA GLY A 668 -4.29 -0.78 -21.50
C GLY A 668 -5.54 -1.23 -20.75
N VAL A 669 -5.41 -2.24 -19.91
CA VAL A 669 -6.52 -2.88 -19.17
C VAL A 669 -6.87 -2.20 -17.84
N LYS A 670 -6.10 -1.19 -17.40
CA LYS A 670 -6.38 -0.50 -16.14
C LYS A 670 -7.64 0.37 -16.27
N VAL A 671 -8.66 0.07 -15.48
CA VAL A 671 -9.91 0.83 -15.45
C VAL A 671 -9.67 2.20 -14.84
N PRO A 672 -10.07 3.30 -15.51
CA PRO A 672 -9.97 4.64 -14.94
C PRO A 672 -10.97 4.83 -13.80
N MET A 673 -10.67 5.76 -12.88
CA MET A 673 -11.66 6.21 -11.91
C MET A 673 -12.84 6.90 -12.62
N PRO A 674 -14.03 6.98 -11.97
CA PRO A 674 -15.24 7.50 -12.60
C PRO A 674 -15.06 8.92 -13.14
N TYR A 675 -15.47 9.13 -14.40
CA TYR A 675 -15.48 10.41 -15.10
C TYR A 675 -16.66 10.48 -16.08
N LYS A 676 -17.03 11.67 -16.54
CA LYS A 676 -18.15 11.84 -17.51
C LYS A 676 -17.71 11.77 -18.96
N SER A 677 -16.66 12.51 -19.34
CA SER A 677 -16.19 12.55 -20.73
C SER A 677 -14.77 13.07 -20.85
N ILE A 678 -14.09 12.70 -21.93
CA ILE A 678 -12.81 13.24 -22.35
C ILE A 678 -12.88 13.61 -23.84
N LYS A 679 -12.20 14.70 -24.23
CA LYS A 679 -12.08 15.16 -25.62
C LYS A 679 -10.63 15.58 -25.90
N GLY A 680 -10.20 15.56 -27.16
CA GLY A 680 -8.91 16.05 -27.62
C GLY A 680 -7.81 15.00 -27.65
N LEU A 681 -8.12 13.70 -27.47
CA LEU A 681 -7.14 12.62 -27.54
C LEU A 681 -6.54 12.49 -28.95
N GLU A 682 -7.28 12.82 -29.99
CA GLU A 682 -6.83 12.82 -31.39
C GLU A 682 -5.65 13.76 -31.68
N HIS A 683 -5.33 14.66 -30.76
CA HIS A 683 -4.22 15.62 -30.91
C HIS A 683 -2.87 15.09 -30.45
N ILE A 684 -2.83 13.87 -29.90
CA ILE A 684 -1.64 13.24 -29.34
C ILE A 684 -1.41 11.91 -30.03
N ASP A 685 -0.16 11.50 -30.16
CA ASP A 685 0.23 10.23 -30.76
C ASP A 685 0.40 9.12 -29.72
N LYS A 686 0.88 9.46 -28.52
CA LYS A 686 1.12 8.52 -27.41
C LYS A 686 1.23 9.22 -26.07
N VAL A 687 0.98 8.47 -25.00
CA VAL A 687 1.21 8.88 -23.61
C VAL A 687 2.39 8.10 -23.02
N ILE A 688 3.23 8.77 -22.22
CA ILE A 688 4.35 8.15 -21.52
C ILE A 688 4.27 8.54 -20.05
N ASP A 689 4.10 7.53 -19.18
CA ASP A 689 4.13 7.68 -17.73
C ASP A 689 5.56 7.41 -17.22
N ILE A 690 6.15 8.38 -16.55
CA ILE A 690 7.48 8.33 -15.96
C ILE A 690 7.34 8.45 -14.44
N ASN A 691 7.11 7.32 -13.79
CA ASN A 691 6.94 7.20 -12.35
C ASN A 691 8.21 6.70 -11.65
N GLN A 692 8.24 6.75 -10.32
CA GLN A 692 9.36 6.35 -9.47
C GLN A 692 9.53 4.82 -9.31
N SER A 693 8.69 3.99 -9.96
CA SER A 693 8.82 2.53 -9.87
C SER A 693 10.20 2.06 -10.37
N PRO A 694 10.79 1.03 -9.74
CA PRO A 694 12.10 0.51 -10.16
C PRO A 694 12.11 0.09 -11.64
N ILE A 695 13.26 0.25 -12.32
CA ILE A 695 13.46 -0.21 -13.71
C ILE A 695 13.52 -1.74 -13.84
N GLY A 696 13.53 -2.44 -12.72
CA GLY A 696 13.48 -3.91 -12.63
C GLY A 696 13.42 -4.36 -11.19
N ARG A 697 13.03 -5.62 -10.97
CA ARG A 697 12.82 -6.18 -9.63
C ARG A 697 13.88 -7.21 -9.22
N THR A 698 14.86 -7.44 -10.06
CA THR A 698 15.89 -8.45 -9.82
C THR A 698 17.29 -7.83 -9.87
N PRO A 699 18.28 -8.40 -9.20
CA PRO A 699 19.68 -7.93 -9.27
C PRO A 699 20.29 -7.96 -10.68
N ARG A 700 19.65 -8.68 -11.62
CA ARG A 700 20.07 -8.73 -13.03
C ARG A 700 19.60 -7.53 -13.86
N SER A 701 18.60 -6.81 -13.37
CA SER A 701 18.14 -5.58 -14.03
C SER A 701 19.13 -4.46 -13.75
N ASN A 702 19.53 -3.72 -14.76
CA ASN A 702 20.46 -2.60 -14.66
C ASN A 702 20.18 -1.54 -15.74
N PRO A 703 20.76 -0.33 -15.65
CA PRO A 703 20.57 0.75 -16.62
C PRO A 703 20.90 0.34 -18.06
N ALA A 704 21.98 -0.40 -18.29
CA ALA A 704 22.39 -0.82 -19.63
C ALA A 704 21.39 -1.77 -20.30
N THR A 705 20.78 -2.68 -19.53
CA THR A 705 19.73 -3.58 -20.05
C THR A 705 18.43 -2.85 -20.31
N TYR A 706 18.01 -1.97 -19.40
CA TYR A 706 16.75 -1.24 -19.52
C TYR A 706 16.72 -0.30 -20.73
N THR A 707 17.79 0.43 -20.96
CA THR A 707 17.93 1.34 -22.12
C THR A 707 18.20 0.60 -23.44
N GLY A 708 18.37 -0.73 -23.39
CA GLY A 708 18.76 -1.53 -24.56
C GLY A 708 20.18 -1.27 -25.06
N THR A 709 21.01 -0.54 -24.32
CA THR A 709 22.42 -0.26 -24.65
C THR A 709 23.24 -1.55 -24.59
N PHE A 710 22.94 -2.43 -23.63
CA PHE A 710 23.66 -3.70 -23.45
C PHE A 710 23.51 -4.63 -24.65
N SER A 711 22.40 -4.60 -25.38
CA SER A 711 22.23 -5.37 -26.60
C SER A 711 23.20 -4.96 -27.70
N GLU A 712 23.42 -3.67 -27.87
CA GLU A 712 24.41 -3.13 -28.82
C GLU A 712 25.85 -3.47 -28.38
N ILE A 713 26.16 -3.38 -27.08
CA ILE A 713 27.48 -3.74 -26.53
C ILE A 713 27.74 -5.24 -26.78
N ARG A 714 26.79 -6.13 -26.50
CA ARG A 714 26.95 -7.58 -26.78
C ARG A 714 27.20 -7.86 -28.27
N SER A 715 26.49 -7.15 -29.13
CA SER A 715 26.66 -7.28 -30.57
C SER A 715 28.06 -6.78 -31.04
N LEU A 716 28.62 -5.75 -30.38
CA LEU A 716 29.97 -5.29 -30.60
C LEU A 716 31.00 -6.35 -30.17
N PHE A 717 30.87 -6.89 -28.95
CA PHE A 717 31.78 -7.93 -28.44
C PHE A 717 31.79 -9.19 -29.29
N ALA A 718 30.67 -9.60 -29.85
CA ALA A 718 30.57 -10.73 -30.75
C ALA A 718 31.27 -10.53 -32.10
N LYS A 719 31.57 -9.27 -32.48
CA LYS A 719 32.30 -8.92 -33.69
C LYS A 719 33.82 -8.77 -33.51
N ILE A 720 34.31 -8.95 -32.29
CA ILE A 720 35.75 -8.94 -32.00
C ILE A 720 36.38 -10.18 -32.66
N PRO A 721 37.55 -10.06 -33.34
CA PRO A 721 38.16 -11.18 -34.05
C PRO A 721 38.30 -12.45 -33.21
N GLU A 722 38.73 -12.34 -31.97
CA GLU A 722 38.89 -13.46 -31.05
C GLU A 722 37.55 -14.14 -30.72
N ALA A 723 36.46 -13.34 -30.53
CA ALA A 723 35.11 -13.89 -30.32
C ALA A 723 34.59 -14.60 -31.58
N MET A 724 34.88 -14.08 -32.78
CA MET A 724 34.50 -14.74 -34.04
C MET A 724 35.24 -16.05 -34.24
N ILE A 725 36.55 -16.08 -33.95
CA ILE A 725 37.36 -17.32 -34.03
C ILE A 725 36.80 -18.42 -33.12
N ARG A 726 36.36 -18.03 -31.88
CA ARG A 726 35.75 -18.94 -30.90
C ARG A 726 34.27 -19.22 -31.20
N GLY A 727 33.68 -18.67 -32.24
CA GLY A 727 32.26 -18.87 -32.59
C GLY A 727 31.28 -18.27 -31.60
N TYR A 728 31.69 -17.25 -30.84
CA TYR A 728 30.88 -16.62 -29.82
C TYR A 728 29.82 -15.66 -30.40
N LYS A 729 28.55 -16.00 -30.18
CA LYS A 729 27.39 -15.19 -30.58
C LYS A 729 27.06 -14.16 -29.50
N PRO A 730 26.24 -13.11 -29.78
CA PRO A 730 25.84 -12.12 -28.78
C PRO A 730 25.22 -12.70 -27.49
N GLY A 731 24.63 -13.91 -27.56
CA GLY A 731 24.11 -14.63 -26.40
C GLY A 731 25.18 -15.00 -25.37
N ARG A 732 26.43 -15.29 -25.83
CA ARG A 732 27.57 -15.60 -24.95
C ARG A 732 27.89 -14.47 -23.98
N PHE A 733 27.71 -13.22 -24.41
CA PHE A 733 27.95 -12.02 -23.66
C PHE A 733 26.73 -11.55 -22.86
N SER A 734 25.74 -12.44 -22.63
CA SER A 734 24.56 -12.16 -21.82
C SER A 734 24.65 -12.87 -20.47
N PHE A 735 24.53 -12.14 -19.39
CA PHE A 735 24.43 -12.74 -18.04
C PHE A 735 23.04 -13.37 -17.75
N ASN A 736 22.06 -13.22 -18.65
CA ASN A 736 20.73 -13.84 -18.53
C ASN A 736 20.63 -15.20 -19.25
N VAL A 737 21.57 -15.51 -20.13
CA VAL A 737 21.55 -16.71 -20.98
C VAL A 737 22.66 -17.68 -20.57
N LYS A 738 22.34 -18.97 -20.51
CA LYS A 738 23.33 -20.03 -20.24
C LYS A 738 24.46 -20.01 -21.28
N GLY A 739 25.65 -20.40 -20.86
CA GLY A 739 26.84 -20.57 -21.72
C GLY A 739 27.92 -19.55 -21.50
N GLY A 740 27.59 -18.23 -21.24
CA GLY A 740 28.61 -17.22 -20.95
C GLY A 740 28.56 -16.66 -19.55
N ARG A 741 27.45 -16.86 -18.84
CA ARG A 741 27.26 -16.39 -17.46
C ARG A 741 27.95 -17.32 -16.45
N CYS A 742 28.23 -16.80 -15.28
CA CYS A 742 28.55 -17.62 -14.12
C CYS A 742 27.31 -18.42 -13.70
N GLU A 743 27.42 -19.76 -13.69
CA GLU A 743 26.27 -20.61 -13.35
C GLU A 743 26.01 -20.66 -11.84
N THR A 744 27.01 -20.42 -10.99
CA THR A 744 26.86 -20.40 -9.53
C THR A 744 25.88 -19.29 -9.08
N CYS A 745 26.06 -18.04 -9.56
CA CYS A 745 25.15 -16.95 -9.29
C CYS A 745 24.11 -16.72 -10.40
N GLN A 746 24.11 -17.58 -11.43
CA GLN A 746 23.26 -17.48 -12.60
C GLN A 746 23.29 -16.10 -13.29
N GLY A 747 24.43 -15.43 -13.25
CA GLY A 747 24.64 -14.10 -13.83
C GLY A 747 24.18 -12.92 -12.95
N GLY A 748 23.78 -13.17 -11.72
CA GLY A 748 23.42 -12.11 -10.76
C GLY A 748 24.62 -11.33 -10.22
N GLY A 749 25.80 -11.97 -10.16
CA GLY A 749 26.98 -11.46 -9.47
C GLY A 749 26.95 -11.65 -7.96
N LEU A 750 25.75 -11.76 -7.39
CA LEU A 750 25.49 -11.95 -5.97
C LEU A 750 24.75 -13.27 -5.73
N ARG A 751 24.92 -13.84 -4.54
CA ARG A 751 24.07 -14.90 -4.01
C ARG A 751 23.11 -14.30 -2.99
N VAL A 752 21.84 -14.68 -3.08
CA VAL A 752 20.81 -14.28 -2.11
C VAL A 752 20.76 -15.35 -1.03
N ILE A 753 20.90 -14.93 0.20
CA ILE A 753 20.68 -15.74 1.38
C ILE A 753 19.32 -15.32 1.94
N GLU A 754 18.31 -16.17 1.71
CA GLU A 754 16.95 -15.91 2.20
C GLU A 754 16.91 -16.08 3.72
N MET A 755 16.44 -15.04 4.41
CA MET A 755 16.31 -15.00 5.86
C MET A 755 14.81 -15.05 6.22
N ASN A 756 14.38 -16.07 6.96
CA ASN A 756 12.95 -16.33 7.22
C ASN A 756 12.19 -15.16 7.88
N PHE A 757 12.85 -14.33 8.69
CA PHE A 757 12.22 -13.25 9.46
C PHE A 757 12.90 -11.89 9.28
N LEU A 758 13.98 -11.82 8.50
CA LEU A 758 14.77 -10.62 8.23
C LEU A 758 14.84 -10.37 6.72
N PRO A 759 15.25 -9.17 6.28
CA PRO A 759 15.54 -8.90 4.88
C PRO A 759 16.60 -9.86 4.33
N ASP A 760 16.45 -10.27 3.07
CA ASP A 760 17.43 -11.14 2.39
C ASP A 760 18.82 -10.48 2.36
N VAL A 761 19.84 -11.29 2.59
CA VAL A 761 21.24 -10.84 2.54
C VAL A 761 21.85 -11.16 1.19
N TYR A 762 22.50 -10.18 0.59
CA TYR A 762 23.15 -10.29 -0.71
C TYR A 762 24.67 -10.36 -0.52
N VAL A 763 25.29 -11.50 -0.86
CA VAL A 763 26.73 -11.73 -0.73
C VAL A 763 27.35 -11.89 -2.11
N GLU A 764 28.54 -11.34 -2.34
CA GLU A 764 29.25 -11.54 -3.60
C GLU A 764 29.44 -13.01 -3.94
N CYS A 765 29.30 -13.34 -5.21
CA CYS A 765 29.53 -14.70 -5.67
C CYS A 765 31.01 -15.06 -5.63
N GLU A 766 31.40 -15.99 -4.81
CA GLU A 766 32.77 -16.47 -4.63
C GLU A 766 33.42 -16.92 -5.95
N THR A 767 32.63 -17.57 -6.85
CA THR A 767 33.14 -18.11 -8.12
C THR A 767 33.51 -17.02 -9.13
N CYS A 768 32.69 -16.00 -9.29
CA CYS A 768 32.92 -14.93 -10.27
C CYS A 768 33.31 -13.59 -9.67
N GLN A 769 33.38 -13.48 -8.34
CA GLN A 769 33.74 -12.24 -7.63
C GLN A 769 33.00 -11.02 -8.18
N GLY A 770 31.68 -11.08 -8.21
CA GLY A 770 30.81 -10.01 -8.73
C GLY A 770 30.76 -9.89 -10.27
N LYS A 771 31.68 -10.50 -11.02
CA LYS A 771 31.85 -10.28 -12.49
C LYS A 771 30.74 -10.83 -13.37
N ARG A 772 29.82 -11.65 -12.86
CA ARG A 772 28.61 -12.18 -13.53
C ARG A 772 28.85 -13.19 -14.66
N PHE A 773 30.05 -13.27 -15.23
CA PHE A 773 30.42 -14.12 -16.37
C PHE A 773 31.43 -15.19 -15.96
N ASN A 774 31.52 -16.23 -16.80
CA ASN A 774 32.57 -17.23 -16.68
C ASN A 774 33.90 -16.69 -17.22
N ARG A 775 35.01 -17.32 -16.84
CA ARG A 775 36.38 -16.91 -17.17
C ARG A 775 36.60 -16.76 -18.66
N GLU A 776 36.15 -17.72 -19.45
CA GLU A 776 36.35 -17.74 -20.93
C GLU A 776 35.66 -16.54 -21.63
N THR A 777 34.49 -16.11 -21.15
CA THR A 777 33.79 -14.91 -21.67
C THR A 777 34.56 -13.63 -21.32
N LEU A 778 35.19 -13.58 -20.14
CA LEU A 778 35.95 -12.42 -19.67
C LEU A 778 37.30 -12.26 -20.37
N GLU A 779 37.82 -13.28 -21.06
CA GLU A 779 39.03 -13.19 -21.86
C GLU A 779 38.85 -12.30 -23.08
N ILE A 780 37.63 -12.23 -23.63
CA ILE A 780 37.35 -11.37 -24.80
C ILE A 780 37.39 -9.90 -24.38
N ARG A 781 38.22 -9.12 -25.01
CA ARG A 781 38.45 -7.70 -24.65
C ARG A 781 38.26 -6.76 -25.83
N TYR A 782 37.53 -5.66 -25.59
CA TYR A 782 37.44 -4.52 -26.50
C TYR A 782 38.20 -3.35 -25.91
N LYS A 783 39.18 -2.79 -26.65
CA LYS A 783 40.08 -1.74 -26.14
C LYS A 783 40.67 -2.07 -24.75
N GLY A 784 41.04 -3.36 -24.53
CA GLY A 784 41.62 -3.85 -23.28
C GLY A 784 40.67 -4.14 -22.16
N LYS A 785 39.34 -3.90 -22.31
CA LYS A 785 38.31 -4.10 -21.30
C LYS A 785 37.43 -5.31 -21.61
N SER A 786 37.19 -6.16 -20.62
CA SER A 786 36.21 -7.26 -20.69
C SER A 786 34.78 -6.72 -20.65
N ILE A 787 33.81 -7.60 -20.92
CA ILE A 787 32.38 -7.24 -20.82
C ILE A 787 31.96 -6.86 -19.39
N SER A 788 32.59 -7.44 -18.36
CA SER A 788 32.37 -7.06 -16.97
C SER A 788 32.94 -5.67 -16.65
N ASP A 789 34.20 -5.41 -17.07
CA ASP A 789 34.82 -4.10 -16.88
C ASP A 789 33.99 -2.98 -17.52
N VAL A 790 33.32 -3.26 -18.64
CA VAL A 790 32.41 -2.31 -19.30
C VAL A 790 31.14 -2.08 -18.46
N LEU A 791 30.60 -3.10 -17.81
CA LEU A 791 29.46 -2.93 -16.91
C LEU A 791 29.81 -2.11 -15.67
N ASP A 792 31.05 -2.18 -15.21
CA ASP A 792 31.56 -1.45 -14.05
C ASP A 792 31.94 0.02 -14.37
N MET A 793 31.99 0.39 -15.66
CA MET A 793 32.21 1.77 -16.06
C MET A 793 31.06 2.67 -15.66
N THR A 794 31.37 3.88 -15.18
CA THR A 794 30.39 4.96 -15.06
C THR A 794 29.86 5.37 -16.44
N MET A 795 28.65 5.97 -16.49
CA MET A 795 28.11 6.46 -17.76
C MET A 795 29.03 7.49 -18.43
N ASN A 796 29.69 8.36 -17.65
CA ASN A 796 30.66 9.31 -18.16
C ASN A 796 31.87 8.62 -18.82
N GLU A 797 32.44 7.61 -18.16
CA GLU A 797 33.57 6.84 -18.72
C GLU A 797 33.13 6.07 -19.98
N ALA A 798 31.94 5.51 -19.97
CA ALA A 798 31.40 4.72 -21.09
C ALA A 798 31.10 5.60 -22.32
N VAL A 799 30.61 6.84 -22.14
CA VAL A 799 30.40 7.79 -23.26
C VAL A 799 31.69 8.02 -24.00
N ASN A 800 32.82 8.29 -23.31
CA ASN A 800 34.13 8.49 -23.90
C ASN A 800 34.66 7.18 -24.50
N PHE A 801 34.51 6.06 -23.85
CA PHE A 801 34.99 4.75 -24.31
C PHE A 801 34.34 4.31 -25.63
N PHE A 802 33.02 4.58 -25.80
CA PHE A 802 32.24 4.26 -26.99
C PHE A 802 32.04 5.47 -27.96
N GLU A 803 32.83 6.51 -27.86
CA GLU A 803 32.68 7.72 -28.69
C GLU A 803 32.52 7.42 -30.19
N HIS A 804 33.28 6.44 -30.72
CA HIS A 804 33.23 6.07 -32.13
C HIS A 804 32.16 5.04 -32.49
N ILE A 805 31.26 4.69 -31.56
CA ILE A 805 30.15 3.77 -31.79
C ILE A 805 28.82 4.51 -31.67
N PRO A 806 28.30 5.15 -32.72
CA PRO A 806 27.18 6.10 -32.63
C PRO A 806 25.93 5.56 -31.95
N LYS A 807 25.60 4.29 -32.19
CA LYS A 807 24.40 3.64 -31.57
C LYS A 807 24.52 3.52 -30.07
N ILE A 808 25.69 3.22 -29.52
CA ILE A 808 25.94 3.10 -28.08
C ILE A 808 26.11 4.50 -27.50
N HIS A 809 26.97 5.33 -28.11
CA HIS A 809 27.26 6.67 -27.65
C HIS A 809 26.01 7.52 -27.47
N LYS A 810 25.09 7.55 -28.46
CA LYS A 810 23.84 8.32 -28.38
C LYS A 810 23.02 7.98 -27.18
N LYS A 811 22.81 6.67 -26.88
CA LYS A 811 22.02 6.19 -25.73
C LYS A 811 22.70 6.55 -24.42
N LEU A 812 24.01 6.38 -24.29
CA LEU A 812 24.77 6.73 -23.10
C LEU A 812 24.76 8.24 -22.85
N LYS A 813 24.94 9.05 -23.90
CA LYS A 813 24.90 10.51 -23.78
C LYS A 813 23.56 11.02 -23.24
N THR A 814 22.42 10.45 -23.66
CA THR A 814 21.11 10.82 -23.09
C THR A 814 21.01 10.54 -21.60
N ILE A 815 21.67 9.50 -21.09
CA ILE A 815 21.70 9.21 -19.64
C ILE A 815 22.57 10.24 -18.90
N VAL A 816 23.69 10.63 -19.49
CA VAL A 816 24.54 11.70 -18.93
C VAL A 816 23.83 13.05 -18.95
N ASP A 817 23.11 13.35 -20.03
CA ASP A 817 22.38 14.63 -20.21
C ASP A 817 21.25 14.80 -19.15
N VAL A 818 20.70 13.72 -18.58
CA VAL A 818 19.73 13.79 -17.47
C VAL A 818 20.41 13.81 -16.09
N GLY A 819 21.73 14.02 -16.02
CA GLY A 819 22.45 14.12 -14.75
C GLY A 819 22.88 12.79 -14.12
N LEU A 820 22.81 11.66 -14.84
CA LEU A 820 23.18 10.33 -14.33
C LEU A 820 24.55 9.85 -14.82
N GLY A 821 25.48 10.75 -15.03
CA GLY A 821 26.84 10.42 -15.49
C GLY A 821 27.65 9.58 -14.51
N TYR A 822 27.31 9.61 -13.24
CA TYR A 822 28.02 8.95 -12.15
C TYR A 822 27.63 7.47 -11.93
N ILE A 823 26.41 7.05 -12.32
CA ILE A 823 25.98 5.65 -12.16
C ILE A 823 26.75 4.72 -13.09
N THR A 824 26.94 3.45 -12.69
CA THR A 824 27.58 2.46 -13.55
C THR A 824 26.58 1.78 -14.50
N LEU A 825 27.06 1.29 -15.66
CA LEU A 825 26.21 0.60 -16.62
C LEU A 825 25.53 -0.62 -16.02
N GLY A 826 26.25 -1.36 -15.19
CA GLY A 826 25.84 -2.61 -14.55
C GLY A 826 25.21 -2.43 -13.17
N GLN A 827 25.01 -1.20 -12.67
CA GLN A 827 24.41 -0.96 -11.35
C GLN A 827 23.07 -1.65 -11.23
N GLN A 828 22.88 -2.36 -10.14
CA GLN A 828 21.63 -3.11 -9.92
C GLN A 828 20.44 -2.17 -9.76
N SER A 829 19.30 -2.54 -10.35
CA SER A 829 18.08 -1.73 -10.24
C SER A 829 17.55 -1.58 -8.80
N THR A 830 17.91 -2.52 -7.93
CA THR A 830 17.53 -2.52 -6.51
C THR A 830 18.31 -1.51 -5.67
N THR A 831 19.49 -1.08 -6.14
CA THR A 831 20.34 -0.08 -5.47
C THR A 831 20.10 1.35 -5.97
N LEU A 832 19.29 1.52 -7.02
CA LEU A 832 18.94 2.83 -7.56
C LEU A 832 17.86 3.48 -6.68
N SER A 833 18.00 4.78 -6.45
CA SER A 833 16.93 5.60 -5.87
C SER A 833 15.73 5.72 -6.81
N GLY A 834 14.57 6.12 -6.27
CA GLY A 834 13.37 6.36 -7.08
C GLY A 834 13.59 7.40 -8.17
N GLY A 835 14.27 8.50 -7.85
CA GLY A 835 14.61 9.57 -8.79
C GLY A 835 15.60 9.13 -9.88
N GLU A 836 16.61 8.30 -9.53
CA GLU A 836 17.54 7.74 -10.52
C GLU A 836 16.83 6.81 -11.50
N ALA A 837 15.97 5.92 -11.00
CA ALA A 837 15.15 5.03 -11.83
C ALA A 837 14.24 5.83 -12.78
N GLN A 838 13.64 6.90 -12.31
CA GLN A 838 12.78 7.79 -13.10
C GLN A 838 13.57 8.50 -14.20
N ARG A 839 14.76 9.04 -13.87
CA ARG A 839 15.65 9.69 -14.87
C ARG A 839 16.17 8.72 -15.92
N ILE A 840 16.44 7.46 -15.58
CA ILE A 840 16.78 6.41 -16.56
C ILE A 840 15.61 6.14 -17.52
N LYS A 841 14.37 6.11 -17.03
CA LYS A 841 13.19 5.99 -17.87
C LYS A 841 13.06 7.16 -18.83
N LEU A 842 13.23 8.39 -18.31
CA LEU A 842 13.24 9.61 -19.10
C LEU A 842 14.32 9.57 -20.20
N ALA A 843 15.58 9.22 -19.85
CA ALA A 843 16.67 9.08 -20.81
C ALA A 843 16.38 8.07 -21.91
N THR A 844 15.72 6.95 -21.54
CA THR A 844 15.32 5.91 -22.50
C THR A 844 14.33 6.46 -23.54
N GLU A 845 13.33 7.22 -23.08
CA GLU A 845 12.35 7.83 -23.99
C GLU A 845 12.97 8.92 -24.85
N LEU A 846 13.88 9.75 -24.30
CA LEU A 846 14.64 10.76 -25.04
C LEU A 846 15.53 10.18 -26.15
N SER A 847 16.02 8.95 -25.97
CA SER A 847 16.86 8.28 -26.98
C SER A 847 16.07 7.82 -28.20
N LYS A 848 14.73 7.70 -28.10
CA LYS A 848 13.83 7.28 -29.17
C LYS A 848 13.56 8.44 -30.16
N ARG A 849 12.95 8.11 -31.31
CA ARG A 849 12.50 9.12 -32.28
C ARG A 849 11.32 9.87 -31.71
N ASP A 850 11.41 11.19 -31.70
CA ASP A 850 10.39 12.09 -31.22
C ASP A 850 9.40 12.46 -32.36
N THR A 851 8.10 12.51 -32.07
CA THR A 851 7.03 12.89 -33.00
C THR A 851 6.58 14.33 -32.81
N GLY A 852 6.93 14.97 -31.69
CA GLY A 852 6.48 16.33 -31.33
C GLY A 852 5.04 16.40 -30.77
N ASN A 853 4.31 15.26 -30.69
CA ASN A 853 2.95 15.19 -30.19
C ASN A 853 2.80 14.18 -29.05
N THR A 854 3.88 13.94 -28.30
CA THR A 854 3.86 13.02 -27.15
C THR A 854 3.40 13.75 -25.89
N PHE A 855 2.56 13.08 -25.09
CA PHE A 855 2.14 13.55 -23.76
C PHE A 855 2.93 12.80 -22.68
N TYR A 856 3.79 13.51 -21.97
CA TYR A 856 4.59 12.98 -20.87
C TYR A 856 3.90 13.29 -19.54
N ILE A 857 3.80 12.30 -18.66
CA ILE A 857 3.35 12.45 -17.28
C ILE A 857 4.53 12.11 -16.38
N LEU A 858 4.93 13.04 -15.51
CA LEU A 858 5.97 12.85 -14.52
C LEU A 858 5.37 13.04 -13.11
N ASP A 859 5.64 12.09 -12.24
CA ASP A 859 5.16 12.12 -10.86
C ASP A 859 6.34 12.40 -9.93
N GLU A 860 6.37 13.58 -9.31
CA GLU A 860 7.39 14.08 -8.39
C GLU A 860 8.84 13.83 -8.88
N PRO A 861 9.22 14.35 -10.07
CA PRO A 861 10.52 14.03 -10.67
C PRO A 861 11.73 14.64 -9.95
N THR A 862 11.52 15.55 -9.01
CA THR A 862 12.60 16.19 -8.23
C THR A 862 12.94 15.47 -6.93
N THR A 863 12.27 14.36 -6.64
CA THR A 863 12.52 13.53 -5.46
C THR A 863 13.99 13.14 -5.33
N GLY A 864 14.63 13.49 -4.19
CA GLY A 864 16.03 13.17 -3.91
C GLY A 864 17.03 13.93 -4.75
N LEU A 865 16.65 15.05 -5.33
CA LEU A 865 17.53 15.88 -6.18
C LEU A 865 18.03 17.12 -5.44
N HIS A 866 19.33 17.35 -5.53
CA HIS A 866 19.93 18.62 -5.19
C HIS A 866 19.52 19.72 -6.21
N PHE A 867 19.56 20.99 -5.83
CA PHE A 867 19.18 22.13 -6.67
C PHE A 867 19.81 22.10 -8.08
N GLU A 868 21.11 21.75 -8.19
CA GLU A 868 21.81 21.62 -9.46
C GLU A 868 21.25 20.49 -10.33
N ASP A 869 20.88 19.35 -9.72
CA ASP A 869 20.27 18.23 -10.44
C ASP A 869 18.87 18.62 -10.96
N ILE A 870 18.11 19.41 -10.18
CA ILE A 870 16.79 19.97 -10.60
C ILE A 870 16.99 20.88 -11.80
N ARG A 871 17.99 21.77 -11.77
CA ARG A 871 18.32 22.67 -12.90
C ARG A 871 18.60 21.87 -14.18
N VAL A 872 19.41 20.80 -14.08
CA VAL A 872 19.74 19.94 -15.23
C VAL A 872 18.48 19.22 -15.73
N LEU A 873 17.64 18.66 -14.85
CA LEU A 873 16.38 18.03 -15.21
C LEU A 873 15.46 19.01 -15.96
N MET A 874 15.31 20.24 -15.45
CA MET A 874 14.44 21.24 -16.06
C MET A 874 14.92 21.67 -17.45
N LEU A 875 16.22 21.73 -17.70
CA LEU A 875 16.76 21.97 -19.05
C LEU A 875 16.33 20.85 -20.03
N VAL A 876 16.34 19.61 -19.58
CA VAL A 876 15.92 18.47 -20.40
C VAL A 876 14.42 18.51 -20.70
N LEU A 877 13.60 18.78 -19.68
CA LEU A 877 12.14 18.85 -19.83
C LEU A 877 11.75 20.03 -20.74
N ASN A 878 12.41 21.18 -20.61
CA ASN A 878 12.19 22.31 -21.51
C ASN A 878 12.50 21.95 -22.96
N LYS A 879 13.61 21.26 -23.25
CA LYS A 879 13.93 20.77 -24.59
C LYS A 879 12.86 19.85 -25.18
N LEU A 880 12.18 19.04 -24.35
CA LEU A 880 11.06 18.20 -24.79
C LEU A 880 9.84 19.05 -25.20
N VAL A 881 9.50 20.05 -24.39
CA VAL A 881 8.37 20.96 -24.70
C VAL A 881 8.68 21.81 -25.94
N ASP A 882 9.91 22.28 -26.09
CA ASP A 882 10.35 23.09 -27.26
C ASP A 882 10.26 22.31 -28.57
N LYS A 883 10.26 20.99 -28.54
CA LYS A 883 10.00 20.12 -29.70
C LYS A 883 8.52 19.91 -30.01
N GLY A 884 7.61 20.55 -29.27
CA GLY A 884 6.16 20.48 -29.47
C GLY A 884 5.43 19.53 -28.53
N ASN A 885 6.14 18.73 -27.71
CA ASN A 885 5.53 17.79 -26.78
C ASN A 885 4.82 18.50 -25.62
N THR A 886 3.90 17.80 -24.96
CA THR A 886 3.27 18.26 -23.73
C THR A 886 3.91 17.51 -22.55
N VAL A 887 4.32 18.25 -21.53
CA VAL A 887 4.91 17.68 -20.30
C VAL A 887 4.05 18.09 -19.11
N LEU A 888 3.38 17.13 -18.51
CA LEU A 888 2.61 17.31 -17.28
C LEU A 888 3.42 16.78 -16.10
N ILE A 889 3.62 17.62 -15.08
CA ILE A 889 4.42 17.32 -13.90
C ILE A 889 3.55 17.48 -12.65
N ILE A 890 3.41 16.42 -11.86
CA ILE A 890 2.84 16.51 -10.51
C ILE A 890 4.01 16.89 -9.61
N GLU A 891 3.94 18.05 -8.95
CA GLU A 891 5.07 18.57 -8.19
C GLU A 891 4.67 19.48 -7.01
N HIS A 892 5.56 19.50 -6.02
CA HIS A 892 5.51 20.38 -4.85
C HIS A 892 6.69 21.36 -4.80
N ASN A 893 7.77 21.05 -5.50
CA ASN A 893 8.98 21.87 -5.55
C ASN A 893 8.70 23.18 -6.29
N LEU A 894 8.89 24.32 -5.58
CA LEU A 894 8.59 25.65 -6.12
C LEU A 894 9.48 26.03 -7.32
N ASP A 895 10.71 25.55 -7.35
CA ASP A 895 11.63 25.79 -8.47
C ASP A 895 11.13 25.19 -9.79
N VAL A 896 10.44 24.06 -9.73
CA VAL A 896 9.76 23.46 -10.88
C VAL A 896 8.46 24.18 -11.22
N ILE A 897 7.66 24.48 -10.19
CA ILE A 897 6.35 25.12 -10.35
C ILE A 897 6.51 26.51 -10.98
N LYS A 898 7.52 27.30 -10.54
CA LYS A 898 7.79 28.62 -11.13
C LYS A 898 8.20 28.58 -12.61
N MET A 899 8.69 27.43 -13.10
CA MET A 899 9.07 27.23 -14.50
C MET A 899 7.92 26.77 -15.40
N ALA A 900 6.80 26.32 -14.85
CA ALA A 900 5.67 25.80 -15.62
C ALA A 900 5.00 26.89 -16.47
N ASP A 901 4.52 26.52 -17.68
CA ASP A 901 3.76 27.43 -18.54
C ASP A 901 2.29 27.53 -18.12
N HIS A 902 1.78 26.49 -17.44
CA HIS A 902 0.41 26.43 -16.93
C HIS A 902 0.39 25.61 -15.64
N ILE A 903 -0.33 26.08 -14.64
CA ILE A 903 -0.47 25.42 -13.35
C ILE A 903 -1.94 25.06 -13.12
N ILE A 904 -2.17 23.91 -12.49
CA ILE A 904 -3.47 23.46 -11.99
C ILE A 904 -3.28 23.13 -10.52
N ASP A 905 -3.85 23.95 -9.64
CA ASP A 905 -3.77 23.77 -8.19
C ASP A 905 -5.02 23.09 -7.66
N ILE A 906 -4.83 21.95 -6.97
CA ILE A 906 -5.91 21.11 -6.43
C ILE A 906 -5.91 21.20 -4.91
N GLY A 907 -7.05 21.50 -4.32
CA GLY A 907 -7.20 21.72 -2.87
C GLY A 907 -8.67 21.83 -2.44
N TYR A 908 -9.01 22.51 -1.36
CA TYR A 908 -8.09 23.33 -0.51
C TYR A 908 -7.19 22.50 0.40
N GLU A 909 -7.79 21.50 1.07
CA GLU A 909 -7.14 20.62 2.03
C GLU A 909 -6.88 19.22 1.41
N GLY A 910 -6.34 18.32 2.22
CA GLY A 910 -6.29 16.89 1.89
C GLY A 910 -7.62 16.17 2.17
N GLY A 911 -7.71 14.88 1.84
CA GLY A 911 -8.84 14.01 2.16
C GLY A 911 -10.18 14.56 1.70
N GLN A 912 -11.18 14.54 2.57
CA GLN A 912 -12.53 15.03 2.26
C GLN A 912 -12.60 16.54 2.03
N GLY A 913 -11.67 17.31 2.60
CA GLY A 913 -11.55 18.76 2.39
C GLY A 913 -11.01 19.14 1.00
N GLY A 914 -10.40 18.18 0.28
CA GLY A 914 -9.78 18.35 -1.03
C GLY A 914 -10.73 18.13 -2.22
N GLY A 915 -10.13 17.75 -3.33
CA GLY A 915 -10.83 17.30 -4.54
C GLY A 915 -11.51 18.39 -5.37
N LYS A 916 -11.03 19.63 -5.28
CA LYS A 916 -11.51 20.76 -6.13
C LYS A 916 -10.31 21.46 -6.78
N ILE A 917 -10.51 22.04 -7.96
CA ILE A 917 -9.54 22.97 -8.55
C ILE A 917 -9.69 24.31 -7.82
N VAL A 918 -8.62 24.76 -7.19
CA VAL A 918 -8.55 26.02 -6.44
C VAL A 918 -8.16 27.15 -7.39
N ALA A 919 -7.10 26.94 -8.17
CA ALA A 919 -6.57 27.93 -9.09
C ALA A 919 -6.03 27.25 -10.36
N LYS A 920 -6.05 27.97 -11.47
CA LYS A 920 -5.47 27.52 -12.75
C LYS A 920 -5.01 28.71 -13.57
N GLY A 921 -3.92 28.59 -14.30
CA GLY A 921 -3.36 29.67 -15.11
C GLY A 921 -1.86 29.62 -15.17
N THR A 922 -1.24 30.72 -15.58
CA THR A 922 0.22 30.88 -15.48
C THR A 922 0.65 31.10 -14.03
N PRO A 923 1.92 30.86 -13.66
CA PRO A 923 2.43 31.19 -12.32
C PRO A 923 2.05 32.59 -11.84
N GLU A 924 2.16 33.59 -12.72
CA GLU A 924 1.86 35.00 -12.46
C GLU A 924 0.35 35.28 -12.24
N GLU A 925 -0.52 34.42 -12.78
CA GLU A 925 -1.95 34.47 -12.53
C GLU A 925 -2.32 33.80 -11.20
N ILE A 926 -1.70 32.65 -10.91
CA ILE A 926 -1.94 31.86 -9.70
C ILE A 926 -1.61 32.64 -8.43
N ILE A 927 -0.52 33.39 -8.39
CA ILE A 927 -0.11 34.18 -7.21
C ILE A 927 -1.16 35.22 -6.76
N LYS A 928 -2.13 35.56 -7.61
CA LYS A 928 -3.23 36.47 -7.29
C LYS A 928 -4.34 35.80 -6.49
N ASP A 929 -4.39 34.47 -6.47
CA ASP A 929 -5.39 33.73 -5.72
C ASP A 929 -5.06 33.69 -4.23
N LYS A 930 -5.95 34.23 -3.41
CA LYS A 930 -5.76 34.30 -1.94
C LYS A 930 -6.06 32.98 -1.23
N LYS A 931 -6.74 32.04 -1.89
CA LYS A 931 -7.18 30.78 -1.31
C LYS A 931 -6.19 29.64 -1.57
N SER A 932 -5.31 29.77 -2.55
CA SER A 932 -4.30 28.78 -2.89
C SER A 932 -3.12 28.87 -1.93
N TYR A 933 -2.80 27.77 -1.27
CA TYR A 933 -1.56 27.65 -0.48
C TYR A 933 -0.32 27.73 -1.38
N THR A 934 -0.36 27.07 -2.53
CA THR A 934 0.71 27.15 -3.52
C THR A 934 0.99 28.59 -3.94
N ALA A 935 -0.04 29.40 -4.19
CA ALA A 935 0.09 30.82 -4.54
C ALA A 935 0.85 31.62 -3.48
N LYS A 936 0.57 31.35 -2.20
CA LYS A 936 1.23 32.05 -1.06
C LYS A 936 2.75 31.84 -1.08
N PHE A 937 3.20 30.61 -1.29
CA PHE A 937 4.63 30.27 -1.32
C PHE A 937 5.28 30.68 -2.65
N LEU A 938 4.61 30.44 -3.76
CA LEU A 938 5.10 30.80 -5.11
C LEU A 938 5.33 32.30 -5.28
N LYS A 939 4.55 33.13 -4.59
CA LYS A 939 4.73 34.59 -4.61
C LYS A 939 6.10 35.01 -4.08
N LYS A 940 6.68 34.28 -3.13
CA LYS A 940 8.02 34.57 -2.58
C LYS A 940 9.12 34.25 -3.59
N GLU A 941 8.87 33.28 -4.46
CA GLU A 941 9.86 32.81 -5.46
C GLU A 941 9.82 33.58 -6.79
N LEU A 942 8.73 34.31 -7.06
CA LEU A 942 8.55 35.12 -8.28
C LEU A 942 8.85 36.61 -8.07
N ASN A 943 8.90 37.07 -6.82
CA ASN A 943 9.30 38.44 -6.44
C ASN A 943 10.82 38.53 -6.19
#